data_d71d44de8bd883d9e29789a6a6d18956
#
_entry.id   d71d44de8bd883d9e29789a6a6d18956
#
_cell.length_a   1.000
_cell.length_b   1.000
_cell.length_c   1.000
_cell.angle_alpha   90.00
_cell.angle_beta   90.00
_cell.angle_gamma   90.00
#
_symmetry.space_group_name_H-M   'P 1'
#
loop_
_entity.id
_entity.type
_entity.pdbx_description
1 polymer ?
#
loop_
_entity_poly.entity_id
_entity_poly.type
_entity_poly.pdbx_seq_one_letter_code
_entity_poly.pdbx_strand_id
1 'polypeptide(L)'
;MKITRLRFWFAAYLFCSLLSTSAAQSKSSIGSDYLAVLRAGDVHKLRDALDHGASLDARDASGNTPLIHGTVYGNLACVRLLLDRGGDVNAANDAGATALMRAAFDYEKVRLLVKHGAEVNARSAFGNTALILAARPANSHRTVEWLLSHGADAMATNQFGATALMAAAASGDERSVRLLIKHGADVNAQPSANEMGFVLGGGRSALMWAAYRGDVTILKLLIDAGADVNGVGGLGSPLAQAAWADRTAAAQVLIERGARVDQAGPRDGYTPLHWAVSTEDRDTALVKLLLDHQADPNLGGGDNVDAFLDVSQTPLMLARRRGDTPVLALLSAAGATNATPDRITVKAPLARHLPERLDAATTRAAIARAVPPLQQTSIKSKQAFVAHSSRQDCTSCHQQYLPMAAIGLARKQSVAVDSEAEQELVKIVRAGELKNNEIDWQPLFHPDAVYTKGYELFAFAAQDLPADETTDAWVNHLAAIQGENGQWFNNLPRPPIQTGDIGATALAVHALQRYPLPGRKTEFAKQVERARQWLWNVKPQNNEARAYQLLGLAWAGEPARKLQPLAQALLAEQHTDGGWSQLPGLKSDAYATGHAVYALRVGAGMKSSHVGVERGLRFLLATQLEDGTWYVRRRAFPFQPTMNSGFPHGRDSWISAAATSWAVLALSVPERNETIAFKR
;
A
#
# COMPACT_ATOMS: atom_id res chain seq x y z
N MET A 1 38.04 -4.58 12.09
CA MET A 1 38.90 -4.54 10.90
C MET A 1 38.15 -5.15 9.74
N LYS A 2 37.46 -4.35 8.93
CA LYS A 2 36.95 -4.53 7.57
C LYS A 2 35.84 -3.49 7.26
N ILE A 3 36.26 -2.22 7.28
CA ILE A 3 35.50 -1.08 6.74
C ILE A 3 36.41 -0.48 5.64
N THR A 4 36.49 -1.13 4.47
CA THR A 4 37.23 -0.57 3.34
C THR A 4 36.88 -1.23 2.02
N ARG A 5 35.58 -1.35 1.66
CA ARG A 5 35.18 -1.74 0.29
C ARG A 5 33.91 -1.08 -0.24
N LEU A 6 33.47 0.05 0.32
CA LEU A 6 32.26 0.75 -0.20
C LEU A 6 32.56 2.10 -0.86
N ARG A 7 33.81 2.38 -1.24
CA ARG A 7 34.18 3.66 -1.89
C ARG A 7 34.43 3.59 -3.40
N PHE A 8 34.23 2.45 -4.04
CA PHE A 8 34.57 2.30 -5.48
C PHE A 8 33.40 2.44 -6.47
N TRP A 9 32.15 2.56 -6.00
CA TRP A 9 31.00 2.67 -6.91
C TRP A 9 30.52 4.10 -7.16
N PHE A 10 30.97 5.08 -6.38
CA PHE A 10 30.66 6.50 -6.61
C PHE A 10 31.53 7.18 -7.67
N ALA A 11 32.67 6.59 -8.02
CA ALA A 11 33.57 7.16 -9.03
C ALA A 11 33.21 6.81 -10.48
N ALA A 12 32.44 5.75 -10.72
CA ALA A 12 32.04 5.35 -12.08
C ALA A 12 30.89 6.18 -12.66
N TYR A 13 30.13 6.88 -11.79
CA TYR A 13 29.00 7.71 -12.25
C TYR A 13 29.43 9.15 -12.65
N LEU A 14 30.62 9.57 -12.27
CA LEU A 14 31.16 10.91 -12.61
C LEU A 14 32.09 10.91 -13.83
N PHE A 15 32.45 9.75 -14.39
CA PHE A 15 33.43 9.70 -15.50
C PHE A 15 32.80 9.49 -16.89
N CYS A 16 31.47 9.28 -16.98
CA CYS A 16 30.74 9.21 -18.25
C CYS A 16 30.15 10.55 -18.75
N SER A 17 30.39 11.66 -18.03
CA SER A 17 29.82 12.97 -18.43
C SER A 17 30.79 13.88 -19.20
N LEU A 18 31.96 13.41 -19.61
CA LEU A 18 32.96 14.26 -20.25
C LEU A 18 33.57 13.67 -21.55
N LEU A 19 32.81 13.04 -22.42
CA LEU A 19 33.22 12.80 -23.81
C LEU A 19 32.01 12.42 -24.70
N SER A 20 31.15 13.40 -24.98
CA SER A 20 30.39 13.42 -26.24
C SER A 20 29.91 14.84 -26.55
N THR A 21 30.83 15.68 -27.00
CA THR A 21 30.46 16.84 -27.79
C THR A 21 30.07 16.38 -29.20
N SER A 22 28.93 15.74 -29.33
CA SER A 22 28.18 15.67 -30.59
C SER A 22 27.07 16.71 -30.48
N ALA A 23 26.84 17.48 -31.53
CA ALA A 23 25.90 18.57 -31.63
C ALA A 23 24.55 18.21 -30.94
N ALA A 24 24.33 18.70 -29.71
CA ALA A 24 23.04 18.66 -29.07
C ALA A 24 22.16 19.62 -29.85
N GLN A 25 21.38 19.10 -30.78
CA GLN A 25 20.16 19.76 -31.22
C GLN A 25 19.40 20.06 -29.92
N SER A 26 19.14 21.34 -29.64
CA SER A 26 18.32 21.75 -28.47
C SER A 26 16.96 21.09 -28.67
N LYS A 27 16.73 19.98 -27.92
CA LYS A 27 15.42 19.31 -27.93
C LYS A 27 14.43 20.35 -27.40
N SER A 28 13.41 20.68 -28.18
CA SER A 28 12.38 21.61 -27.77
C SER A 28 11.71 21.09 -26.50
N SER A 29 11.58 21.93 -25.47
CA SER A 29 10.88 21.57 -24.24
C SER A 29 9.38 21.53 -24.47
N ILE A 30 8.69 20.57 -23.84
CA ILE A 30 7.22 20.57 -23.79
C ILE A 30 6.79 21.76 -22.93
N GLY A 31 6.14 22.74 -23.57
CA GLY A 31 5.56 23.89 -22.86
C GLY A 31 4.38 23.47 -21.96
N SER A 32 4.10 24.27 -20.92
CA SER A 32 3.01 24.01 -19.96
C SER A 32 1.65 23.79 -20.62
N ASP A 33 1.35 24.57 -21.65
CA ASP A 33 0.07 24.50 -22.36
C ASP A 33 -0.06 23.21 -23.18
N TYR A 34 1.02 22.78 -23.83
CA TYR A 34 1.04 21.52 -24.57
C TYR A 34 0.94 20.32 -23.62
N LEU A 35 1.63 20.36 -22.48
CA LEU A 35 1.51 19.34 -21.45
C LEU A 35 0.07 19.27 -20.89
N ALA A 36 -0.57 20.42 -20.67
CA ALA A 36 -1.97 20.47 -20.23
C ALA A 36 -2.92 19.82 -21.25
N VAL A 37 -2.70 20.04 -22.56
CA VAL A 37 -3.47 19.40 -23.63
C VAL A 37 -3.27 17.88 -23.62
N LEU A 38 -2.03 17.40 -23.49
CA LEU A 38 -1.71 15.97 -23.41
C LEU A 38 -2.37 15.32 -22.17
N ARG A 39 -2.28 15.97 -20.99
CA ARG A 39 -2.92 15.49 -19.76
C ARG A 39 -4.45 15.47 -19.84
N ALA A 40 -5.06 16.38 -20.57
CA ALA A 40 -6.51 16.40 -20.78
C ALA A 40 -7.01 15.22 -21.61
N GLY A 41 -6.14 14.62 -22.45
CA GLY A 41 -6.50 13.53 -23.35
C GLY A 41 -7.54 13.91 -24.41
N ASP A 42 -7.63 15.18 -24.75
CA ASP A 42 -8.56 15.73 -25.73
C ASP A 42 -7.94 15.69 -27.13
N VAL A 43 -8.41 14.79 -27.97
CA VAL A 43 -7.86 14.58 -29.32
C VAL A 43 -8.04 15.80 -30.23
N HIS A 44 -9.09 16.61 -30.04
CA HIS A 44 -9.33 17.80 -30.85
C HIS A 44 -8.31 18.88 -30.51
N LYS A 45 -8.12 19.16 -29.24
CA LYS A 45 -7.10 20.11 -28.77
C LYS A 45 -5.69 19.65 -29.12
N LEU A 46 -5.43 18.32 -29.04
CA LEU A 46 -4.15 17.76 -29.44
C LEU A 46 -3.89 17.97 -30.92
N ARG A 47 -4.89 17.73 -31.79
CA ARG A 47 -4.79 17.98 -33.22
C ARG A 47 -4.51 19.46 -33.51
N ASP A 48 -5.26 20.34 -32.86
CA ASP A 48 -5.09 21.77 -33.01
C ASP A 48 -3.69 22.23 -32.61
N ALA A 49 -3.16 21.75 -31.49
CA ALA A 49 -1.80 22.02 -31.06
C ALA A 49 -0.75 21.55 -32.09
N LEU A 50 -0.92 20.35 -32.64
CA LEU A 50 -0.01 19.81 -33.67
C LEU A 50 -0.11 20.60 -34.97
N ASP A 51 -1.30 21.00 -35.40
CA ASP A 51 -1.53 21.82 -36.60
C ASP A 51 -0.92 23.23 -36.47
N HIS A 52 -0.78 23.72 -35.21
CA HIS A 52 -0.07 24.97 -34.90
C HIS A 52 1.42 24.78 -34.57
N GLY A 53 1.99 23.60 -34.88
CA GLY A 53 3.44 23.38 -34.86
C GLY A 53 3.97 22.84 -33.51
N ALA A 54 3.13 22.26 -32.65
CA ALA A 54 3.64 21.55 -31.50
C ALA A 54 4.50 20.36 -31.92
N SER A 55 5.70 20.24 -31.35
CA SER A 55 6.68 19.24 -31.76
C SER A 55 6.35 17.85 -31.21
N LEU A 56 6.45 16.83 -32.07
CA LEU A 56 6.32 15.42 -31.65
C LEU A 56 7.56 14.91 -30.90
N ASP A 57 8.71 15.57 -31.06
CA ASP A 57 9.98 15.22 -30.42
C ASP A 57 10.27 16.05 -29.17
N ALA A 58 9.34 16.95 -28.79
CA ALA A 58 9.48 17.74 -27.57
C ALA A 58 9.57 16.80 -26.35
N ARG A 59 10.33 17.23 -25.31
CA ARG A 59 10.51 16.43 -24.10
C ARG A 59 10.22 17.25 -22.86
N ASP A 60 9.60 16.59 -21.87
CA ASP A 60 9.47 17.16 -20.52
C ASP A 60 10.79 17.03 -19.72
N ALA A 61 10.75 17.43 -18.44
CA ALA A 61 11.92 17.37 -17.55
C ALA A 61 12.41 15.93 -17.27
N SER A 62 11.58 14.91 -17.51
CA SER A 62 11.90 13.48 -17.37
C SER A 62 12.24 12.81 -18.71
N GLY A 63 12.31 13.58 -19.79
CA GLY A 63 12.57 13.09 -21.15
C GLY A 63 11.36 12.43 -21.82
N ASN A 64 10.14 12.51 -21.25
CA ASN A 64 8.96 11.94 -21.88
C ASN A 64 8.59 12.70 -23.16
N THR A 65 8.25 11.96 -24.22
CA THR A 65 7.74 12.52 -25.48
C THR A 65 6.21 12.70 -25.43
N PRO A 66 5.61 13.49 -26.35
CA PRO A 66 4.16 13.56 -26.48
C PRO A 66 3.49 12.19 -26.64
N LEU A 67 4.13 11.24 -27.33
CA LEU A 67 3.61 9.89 -27.50
C LEU A 67 3.60 9.12 -26.15
N ILE A 68 4.66 9.23 -25.33
CA ILE A 68 4.68 8.65 -23.97
C ILE A 68 3.55 9.24 -23.13
N HIS A 69 3.37 10.57 -23.12
CA HIS A 69 2.25 11.23 -22.42
C HIS A 69 0.89 10.79 -22.98
N GLY A 70 0.75 10.68 -24.30
CA GLY A 70 -0.47 10.22 -24.95
C GLY A 70 -0.88 8.80 -24.52
N THR A 71 0.08 7.91 -24.23
CA THR A 71 -0.22 6.56 -23.75
C THR A 71 -0.71 6.54 -22.30
N VAL A 72 -0.22 7.46 -21.48
CA VAL A 72 -0.60 7.55 -20.06
C VAL A 72 -1.93 8.28 -19.85
N TYR A 73 -2.05 9.46 -20.42
CA TYR A 73 -3.16 10.38 -20.18
C TYR A 73 -4.25 10.31 -21.24
N GLY A 74 -3.86 10.06 -22.49
CA GLY A 74 -4.75 10.11 -23.64
C GLY A 74 -5.57 8.83 -23.85
N ASN A 75 -6.62 8.98 -24.65
CA ASN A 75 -7.34 7.83 -25.21
C ASN A 75 -6.63 7.27 -26.45
N LEU A 76 -7.13 6.17 -27.00
CA LEU A 76 -6.57 5.52 -28.18
C LEU A 76 -6.47 6.46 -29.41
N ALA A 77 -7.42 7.41 -29.56
CA ALA A 77 -7.42 8.36 -30.65
C ALA A 77 -6.24 9.35 -30.56
N CYS A 78 -5.85 9.76 -29.33
CA CYS A 78 -4.67 10.60 -29.11
C CYS A 78 -3.39 9.85 -29.51
N VAL A 79 -3.24 8.60 -29.08
CA VAL A 79 -2.07 7.77 -29.43
C VAL A 79 -1.99 7.57 -30.93
N ARG A 80 -3.12 7.25 -31.59
CA ARG A 80 -3.19 7.12 -33.06
C ARG A 80 -2.78 8.40 -33.75
N LEU A 81 -3.32 9.55 -33.35
CA LEU A 81 -3.01 10.84 -33.94
C LEU A 81 -1.51 11.16 -33.89
N LEU A 82 -0.87 10.89 -32.75
CA LEU A 82 0.58 11.13 -32.59
C LEU A 82 1.40 10.21 -33.46
N LEU A 83 1.02 8.92 -33.60
CA LEU A 83 1.68 7.98 -34.50
C LEU A 83 1.48 8.33 -35.98
N ASP A 84 0.23 8.67 -36.39
CA ASP A 84 -0.10 9.06 -37.76
C ASP A 84 0.64 10.34 -38.22
N ARG A 85 1.03 11.20 -37.22
CA ARG A 85 1.84 12.39 -37.48
C ARG A 85 3.35 12.14 -37.44
N GLY A 86 3.79 10.89 -37.24
CA GLY A 86 5.19 10.47 -37.27
C GLY A 86 5.92 10.53 -35.95
N GLY A 87 5.19 10.49 -34.81
CA GLY A 87 5.82 10.35 -33.49
C GLY A 87 6.64 9.05 -33.39
N ASP A 88 7.88 9.16 -32.89
CA ASP A 88 8.78 8.01 -32.78
C ASP A 88 8.23 7.01 -31.76
N VAL A 89 7.82 5.83 -32.24
CA VAL A 89 7.21 4.75 -31.44
C VAL A 89 8.20 4.13 -30.46
N ASN A 90 9.51 4.22 -30.73
CA ASN A 90 10.58 3.64 -29.91
C ASN A 90 11.32 4.68 -29.07
N ALA A 91 10.92 5.95 -29.13
CA ALA A 91 11.49 6.95 -28.25
C ALA A 91 11.33 6.57 -26.79
N ALA A 92 12.45 6.60 -26.05
CA ALA A 92 12.48 6.36 -24.62
C ALA A 92 12.70 7.67 -23.85
N ASN A 93 12.18 7.73 -22.63
CA ASN A 93 12.49 8.80 -21.68
C ASN A 93 13.86 8.59 -21.01
N ASP A 94 14.25 9.47 -20.08
CA ASP A 94 15.55 9.40 -19.39
C ASP A 94 15.74 8.13 -18.54
N ALA A 95 14.63 7.48 -18.15
CA ALA A 95 14.64 6.18 -17.47
C ALA A 95 14.50 4.99 -18.46
N GLY A 96 14.66 5.20 -19.75
CA GLY A 96 14.55 4.16 -20.77
C GLY A 96 13.14 3.63 -20.99
N ALA A 97 12.11 4.26 -20.42
CA ALA A 97 10.74 3.81 -20.61
C ALA A 97 10.18 4.28 -21.95
N THR A 98 9.56 3.35 -22.69
CA THR A 98 8.94 3.60 -24.00
C THR A 98 7.42 3.78 -23.90
N ALA A 99 6.82 4.29 -24.98
CA ALA A 99 5.36 4.35 -25.10
C ALA A 99 4.70 2.97 -24.92
N LEU A 100 5.32 1.89 -25.43
CA LEU A 100 4.80 0.52 -25.25
C LEU A 100 4.77 0.08 -23.78
N MET A 101 5.79 0.42 -22.99
CA MET A 101 5.81 0.13 -21.55
C MET A 101 4.71 0.89 -20.80
N ARG A 102 4.47 2.16 -21.16
CA ARG A 102 3.39 2.96 -20.59
C ARG A 102 2.00 2.47 -20.98
N ALA A 103 1.88 1.91 -22.17
CA ALA A 103 0.63 1.35 -22.69
C ALA A 103 0.31 -0.05 -22.15
N ALA A 104 1.22 -0.70 -21.42
CA ALA A 104 1.14 -2.12 -21.05
C ALA A 104 -0.20 -2.56 -20.41
N PHE A 105 -0.95 -1.62 -19.81
CA PHE A 105 -2.24 -1.85 -19.16
C PHE A 105 -3.46 -1.68 -20.08
N ASP A 106 -3.24 -1.31 -21.35
CA ASP A 106 -4.30 -1.06 -22.34
C ASP A 106 -4.02 -1.87 -23.62
N TYR A 107 -4.75 -2.95 -23.78
CA TYR A 107 -4.59 -3.87 -24.92
C TYR A 107 -4.65 -3.18 -26.28
N GLU A 108 -5.57 -2.22 -26.48
CA GLU A 108 -5.75 -1.57 -27.77
C GLU A 108 -4.58 -0.62 -28.09
N LYS A 109 -4.04 0.06 -27.07
CA LYS A 109 -2.82 0.87 -27.23
C LYS A 109 -1.60 0.01 -27.51
N VAL A 110 -1.40 -1.10 -26.76
CA VAL A 110 -0.31 -2.06 -27.02
C VAL A 110 -0.38 -2.58 -28.44
N ARG A 111 -1.56 -3.02 -28.87
CA ARG A 111 -1.77 -3.52 -30.24
C ARG A 111 -1.45 -2.46 -31.30
N LEU A 112 -1.85 -1.22 -31.07
CA LEU A 112 -1.57 -0.12 -31.98
C LEU A 112 -0.07 0.18 -32.08
N LEU A 113 0.62 0.27 -30.95
CA LEU A 113 2.06 0.56 -30.91
C LEU A 113 2.90 -0.56 -31.55
N VAL A 114 2.60 -1.83 -31.24
CA VAL A 114 3.29 -2.98 -31.86
C VAL A 114 3.09 -3.00 -33.38
N LYS A 115 1.89 -2.69 -33.88
CA LYS A 115 1.61 -2.56 -35.33
C LYS A 115 2.40 -1.43 -35.99
N HIS A 116 2.79 -0.40 -35.22
CA HIS A 116 3.64 0.70 -35.72
C HIS A 116 5.13 0.44 -35.49
N GLY A 117 5.53 -0.78 -35.15
CA GLY A 117 6.93 -1.18 -35.03
C GLY A 117 7.56 -0.91 -33.65
N ALA A 118 6.75 -0.87 -32.58
CA ALA A 118 7.31 -0.78 -31.23
C ALA A 118 8.18 -2.01 -30.90
N GLU A 119 9.36 -1.77 -30.36
CA GLU A 119 10.29 -2.80 -29.89
C GLU A 119 9.74 -3.54 -28.67
N VAL A 120 9.24 -4.76 -28.88
CA VAL A 120 8.52 -5.55 -27.86
C VAL A 120 9.40 -5.88 -26.66
N ASN A 121 10.71 -6.10 -26.89
CA ASN A 121 11.68 -6.46 -25.85
C ASN A 121 12.55 -5.29 -25.36
N ALA A 122 12.19 -4.05 -25.70
CA ALA A 122 12.84 -2.87 -25.12
C ALA A 122 12.86 -2.95 -23.58
N ARG A 123 13.95 -2.48 -22.97
CA ARG A 123 14.17 -2.56 -21.51
C ARG A 123 14.36 -1.16 -20.94
N SER A 124 13.62 -0.85 -19.88
CA SER A 124 13.85 0.38 -19.11
C SER A 124 15.15 0.32 -18.30
N ALA A 125 15.54 1.43 -17.68
CA ALA A 125 16.67 1.48 -16.74
C ALA A 125 16.52 0.49 -15.56
N PHE A 126 15.28 0.13 -15.21
CA PHE A 126 15.00 -0.93 -14.21
C PHE A 126 15.02 -2.33 -14.83
N GLY A 127 15.27 -2.48 -16.12
CA GLY A 127 15.22 -3.74 -16.84
C GLY A 127 13.80 -4.24 -17.13
N ASN A 128 12.75 -3.45 -16.86
CA ASN A 128 11.39 -3.84 -17.16
C ASN A 128 11.17 -3.92 -18.68
N THR A 129 10.41 -4.93 -19.12
CA THR A 129 9.85 -5.05 -20.47
C THR A 129 8.35 -4.78 -20.45
N ALA A 130 7.78 -4.51 -21.62
CA ALA A 130 6.33 -4.38 -21.76
C ALA A 130 5.57 -5.62 -21.26
N LEU A 131 6.12 -6.83 -21.44
CA LEU A 131 5.51 -8.08 -20.98
C LEU A 131 5.47 -8.18 -19.44
N ILE A 132 6.55 -7.81 -18.73
CA ILE A 132 6.57 -7.80 -17.26
C ILE A 132 5.50 -6.85 -16.72
N LEU A 133 5.37 -5.66 -17.31
CA LEU A 133 4.38 -4.67 -16.90
C LEU A 133 2.96 -5.11 -17.27
N ALA A 134 2.75 -5.65 -18.48
CA ALA A 134 1.45 -6.11 -18.96
C ALA A 134 0.86 -7.26 -18.12
N ALA A 135 1.69 -8.05 -17.47
CA ALA A 135 1.23 -9.16 -16.61
C ALA A 135 0.75 -8.68 -15.21
N ARG A 136 0.94 -7.40 -14.86
CA ARG A 136 0.56 -6.85 -13.53
C ARG A 136 -0.95 -6.67 -13.31
N PRO A 137 -1.75 -6.14 -14.26
CA PRO A 137 -3.19 -6.04 -14.09
C PRO A 137 -3.86 -7.41 -14.12
N ALA A 138 -4.91 -7.57 -13.33
CA ALA A 138 -5.81 -8.70 -13.49
C ALA A 138 -6.49 -8.68 -14.88
N ASN A 139 -6.80 -9.85 -15.42
CA ASN A 139 -7.39 -10.00 -16.77
C ASN A 139 -6.54 -9.45 -17.92
N SER A 140 -5.25 -9.45 -17.77
CA SER A 140 -4.31 -8.94 -18.79
C SER A 140 -3.97 -9.97 -19.87
N HIS A 141 -4.51 -11.18 -19.82
CA HIS A 141 -4.16 -12.31 -20.71
C HIS A 141 -4.18 -11.96 -22.20
N ARG A 142 -5.08 -11.09 -22.69
CA ARG A 142 -5.10 -10.64 -24.09
C ARG A 142 -3.84 -9.84 -24.46
N THR A 143 -3.38 -8.98 -23.56
CA THR A 143 -2.17 -8.19 -23.76
C THR A 143 -0.93 -9.08 -23.67
N VAL A 144 -0.88 -9.98 -22.70
CA VAL A 144 0.19 -10.97 -22.52
C VAL A 144 0.29 -11.88 -23.76
N GLU A 145 -0.83 -12.44 -24.23
CA GLU A 145 -0.89 -13.29 -25.42
C GLU A 145 -0.42 -12.55 -26.69
N TRP A 146 -0.89 -11.28 -26.85
CA TRP A 146 -0.47 -10.46 -27.99
C TRP A 146 1.03 -10.21 -27.99
N LEU A 147 1.61 -9.82 -26.85
CA LEU A 147 3.05 -9.57 -26.72
C LEU A 147 3.86 -10.85 -26.98
N LEU A 148 3.46 -12.00 -26.38
CA LEU A 148 4.12 -13.28 -26.59
C LEU A 148 4.06 -13.73 -28.06
N SER A 149 2.91 -13.54 -28.75
CA SER A 149 2.77 -13.87 -30.16
C SER A 149 3.60 -12.96 -31.10
N HIS A 150 4.07 -11.82 -30.58
CA HIS A 150 4.96 -10.88 -31.30
C HIS A 150 6.40 -10.92 -30.79
N GLY A 151 6.81 -12.03 -30.15
CA GLY A 151 8.19 -12.30 -29.79
C GLY A 151 8.64 -11.70 -28.45
N ALA A 152 7.71 -11.39 -27.53
CA ALA A 152 8.09 -11.01 -26.19
C ALA A 152 8.78 -12.17 -25.46
N ASP A 153 9.89 -11.89 -24.78
CA ASP A 153 10.67 -12.87 -24.04
C ASP A 153 10.00 -13.19 -22.69
N ALA A 154 9.43 -14.41 -22.58
CA ALA A 154 8.79 -14.90 -21.36
C ALA A 154 9.77 -15.13 -20.20
N MET A 155 11.06 -15.29 -20.50
CA MET A 155 12.13 -15.49 -19.50
C MET A 155 12.75 -14.18 -19.02
N ALA A 156 12.36 -13.03 -19.60
CA ALA A 156 12.91 -11.74 -19.21
C ALA A 156 12.74 -11.47 -17.73
N THR A 157 13.83 -11.05 -17.08
CA THR A 157 13.85 -10.56 -15.70
C THR A 157 14.23 -9.08 -15.66
N ASN A 158 13.67 -8.32 -14.75
CA ASN A 158 14.17 -6.98 -14.49
C ASN A 158 15.41 -7.03 -13.56
N GLN A 159 15.99 -5.86 -13.24
CA GLN A 159 17.17 -5.79 -12.36
C GLN A 159 16.92 -6.26 -10.92
N PHE A 160 15.65 -6.43 -10.51
CA PHE A 160 15.24 -6.92 -9.20
C PHE A 160 14.87 -8.42 -9.22
N GLY A 161 15.08 -9.10 -10.33
CA GLY A 161 14.73 -10.51 -10.54
C GLY A 161 13.23 -10.76 -10.74
N ALA A 162 12.41 -9.71 -10.91
CA ALA A 162 10.98 -9.88 -11.16
C ALA A 162 10.72 -10.32 -12.61
N THR A 163 9.76 -11.24 -12.79
CA THR A 163 9.35 -11.81 -14.08
C THR A 163 7.87 -11.53 -14.38
N ALA A 164 7.48 -11.71 -15.64
CA ALA A 164 6.07 -11.66 -16.03
C ALA A 164 5.25 -12.75 -15.32
N LEU A 165 5.82 -13.93 -15.07
CA LEU A 165 5.13 -15.02 -14.36
C LEU A 165 4.84 -14.65 -12.90
N MET A 166 5.80 -14.02 -12.21
CA MET A 166 5.57 -13.48 -10.85
C MET A 166 4.46 -12.42 -10.86
N ALA A 167 4.46 -11.54 -11.86
CA ALA A 167 3.45 -10.50 -12.02
C ALA A 167 2.05 -11.07 -12.24
N ALA A 168 1.91 -12.08 -13.11
CA ALA A 168 0.66 -12.77 -13.37
C ALA A 168 0.16 -13.55 -12.14
N ALA A 169 1.04 -14.24 -11.42
CA ALA A 169 0.68 -14.92 -10.17
C ALA A 169 0.24 -13.92 -9.08
N ALA A 170 0.91 -12.78 -8.97
CA ALA A 170 0.56 -11.72 -8.04
C ALA A 170 -0.77 -11.03 -8.38
N SER A 171 -1.15 -10.95 -9.65
CA SER A 171 -2.45 -10.42 -10.08
C SER A 171 -3.59 -11.45 -9.98
N GLY A 172 -3.28 -12.75 -9.95
CA GLY A 172 -4.25 -13.84 -9.98
C GLY A 172 -4.81 -14.11 -11.37
N ASP A 173 -4.11 -13.70 -12.43
CA ASP A 173 -4.52 -13.97 -13.81
C ASP A 173 -4.09 -15.37 -14.24
N GLU A 174 -4.92 -16.35 -13.96
CA GLU A 174 -4.68 -17.77 -14.31
C GLU A 174 -4.33 -17.95 -15.80
N ARG A 175 -5.03 -17.22 -16.68
CA ARG A 175 -4.81 -17.34 -18.13
C ARG A 175 -3.44 -16.85 -18.53
N SER A 176 -2.99 -15.73 -17.97
CA SER A 176 -1.63 -15.23 -18.17
C SER A 176 -0.58 -16.18 -17.62
N VAL A 177 -0.82 -16.79 -16.43
CA VAL A 177 0.09 -17.81 -15.86
C VAL A 177 0.23 -18.99 -16.81
N ARG A 178 -0.88 -19.55 -17.33
CA ARG A 178 -0.84 -20.66 -18.31
C ARG A 178 -0.09 -20.30 -19.59
N LEU A 179 -0.34 -19.11 -20.13
CA LEU A 179 0.34 -18.61 -21.33
C LEU A 179 1.85 -18.50 -21.10
N LEU A 180 2.27 -17.91 -19.99
CA LEU A 180 3.68 -17.71 -19.68
C LEU A 180 4.40 -19.04 -19.47
N ILE A 181 3.82 -19.99 -18.73
CA ILE A 181 4.37 -21.35 -18.58
C ILE A 181 4.49 -22.04 -19.95
N LYS A 182 3.45 -21.96 -20.78
CA LYS A 182 3.47 -22.55 -22.14
C LYS A 182 4.59 -21.96 -23.00
N HIS A 183 4.94 -20.68 -22.82
CA HIS A 183 6.02 -20.00 -23.53
C HIS A 183 7.38 -20.11 -22.84
N GLY A 184 7.54 -21.01 -21.86
CA GLY A 184 8.82 -21.34 -21.25
C GLY A 184 9.28 -20.39 -20.15
N ALA A 185 8.37 -19.63 -19.50
CA ALA A 185 8.73 -18.83 -18.34
C ALA A 185 9.32 -19.71 -17.22
N ASP A 186 10.39 -19.24 -16.58
CA ASP A 186 11.01 -19.94 -15.46
C ASP A 186 10.09 -19.91 -14.23
N VAL A 187 9.53 -21.07 -13.87
CA VAL A 187 8.63 -21.23 -12.70
C VAL A 187 9.37 -21.10 -11.37
N ASN A 188 10.69 -21.28 -11.37
CA ASN A 188 11.55 -21.22 -10.18
C ASN A 188 12.37 -19.92 -10.11
N ALA A 189 12.12 -18.95 -10.99
CA ALA A 189 12.75 -17.66 -10.92
C ALA A 189 12.61 -17.06 -9.50
N GLN A 190 13.70 -16.48 -9.01
CA GLN A 190 13.74 -15.88 -7.67
C GLN A 190 14.00 -14.38 -7.77
N PRO A 191 13.35 -13.57 -6.92
CA PRO A 191 13.70 -12.16 -6.78
C PRO A 191 15.16 -12.01 -6.33
N SER A 192 15.80 -10.90 -6.70
CA SER A 192 17.16 -10.58 -6.26
C SER A 192 17.27 -10.61 -4.74
N ALA A 193 18.33 -11.20 -4.21
CA ALA A 193 18.57 -11.32 -2.77
C ALA A 193 18.99 -9.98 -2.10
N ASN A 194 19.26 -8.91 -2.87
CA ASN A 194 19.57 -7.61 -2.32
C ASN A 194 18.32 -6.90 -1.73
N GLU A 195 18.54 -5.90 -0.87
CA GLU A 195 17.43 -5.16 -0.24
C GLU A 195 16.47 -4.54 -1.26
N MET A 196 17.00 -4.03 -2.37
CA MET A 196 16.20 -3.41 -3.43
C MET A 196 15.37 -4.46 -4.18
N GLY A 197 15.93 -5.62 -4.47
CA GLY A 197 15.20 -6.76 -5.05
C GLY A 197 14.09 -7.27 -4.12
N PHE A 198 14.36 -7.31 -2.82
CA PHE A 198 13.36 -7.63 -1.81
C PHE A 198 12.19 -6.61 -1.81
N VAL A 199 12.52 -5.30 -1.85
CA VAL A 199 11.52 -4.23 -1.83
C VAL A 199 10.75 -4.13 -3.15
N LEU A 200 11.46 -4.05 -4.28
CA LEU A 200 10.85 -3.77 -5.59
C LEU A 200 10.50 -5.05 -6.37
N GLY A 201 11.09 -6.17 -6.03
CA GLY A 201 10.71 -7.49 -6.55
C GLY A 201 9.62 -8.19 -5.73
N GLY A 202 9.21 -7.60 -4.60
CA GLY A 202 8.22 -8.21 -3.69
C GLY A 202 8.76 -9.39 -2.86
N GLY A 203 10.01 -9.80 -3.04
CA GLY A 203 10.65 -10.90 -2.30
C GLY A 203 10.00 -12.28 -2.47
N ARG A 204 9.05 -12.44 -3.39
CA ARG A 204 8.24 -13.64 -3.59
C ARG A 204 8.41 -14.22 -4.99
N SER A 205 8.63 -15.54 -5.08
CA SER A 205 8.51 -16.30 -6.34
C SER A 205 7.04 -16.35 -6.82
N ALA A 206 6.81 -16.83 -8.03
CA ALA A 206 5.45 -17.01 -8.54
C ALA A 206 4.59 -17.92 -7.64
N LEU A 207 5.17 -19.03 -7.13
CA LEU A 207 4.48 -19.94 -6.21
C LEU A 207 4.15 -19.27 -4.86
N MET A 208 5.07 -18.45 -4.34
CA MET A 208 4.84 -17.69 -3.11
C MET A 208 3.72 -16.65 -3.28
N TRP A 209 3.61 -16.00 -4.44
CA TRP A 209 2.49 -15.10 -4.74
C TRP A 209 1.16 -15.84 -4.78
N ALA A 210 1.10 -16.99 -5.46
CA ALA A 210 -0.11 -17.82 -5.52
C ALA A 210 -0.53 -18.30 -4.12
N ALA A 211 0.43 -18.73 -3.30
CA ALA A 211 0.22 -19.14 -1.92
C ALA A 211 -0.33 -17.99 -1.05
N TYR A 212 0.29 -16.81 -1.13
CA TYR A 212 -0.13 -15.62 -0.39
C TYR A 212 -1.56 -15.18 -0.77
N ARG A 213 -1.89 -15.23 -2.06
CA ARG A 213 -3.25 -14.92 -2.53
C ARG A 213 -4.27 -15.99 -2.13
N GLY A 214 -3.84 -17.21 -1.87
CA GLY A 214 -4.72 -18.35 -1.67
C GLY A 214 -5.32 -18.90 -2.97
N ASP A 215 -4.70 -18.60 -4.11
CA ASP A 215 -5.18 -19.05 -5.40
C ASP A 215 -4.74 -20.50 -5.65
N VAL A 216 -5.59 -21.44 -5.22
CA VAL A 216 -5.34 -22.87 -5.30
C VAL A 216 -5.15 -23.35 -6.74
N THR A 217 -5.82 -22.72 -7.71
CA THR A 217 -5.70 -23.11 -9.12
C THR A 217 -4.32 -22.75 -9.67
N ILE A 218 -3.89 -21.50 -9.48
CA ILE A 218 -2.55 -21.04 -9.91
C ILE A 218 -1.47 -21.80 -9.15
N LEU A 219 -1.67 -22.04 -7.85
CA LEU A 219 -0.74 -22.79 -7.01
C LEU A 219 -0.49 -24.21 -7.56
N LYS A 220 -1.56 -24.94 -7.89
CA LYS A 220 -1.45 -26.28 -8.49
C LYS A 220 -0.78 -26.22 -9.87
N LEU A 221 -1.14 -25.25 -10.72
CA LEU A 221 -0.52 -25.08 -12.03
C LEU A 221 1.00 -24.89 -11.95
N LEU A 222 1.46 -24.06 -11.01
CA LEU A 222 2.89 -23.81 -10.83
C LEU A 222 3.61 -25.05 -10.29
N ILE A 223 3.03 -25.76 -9.32
CA ILE A 223 3.60 -27.00 -8.79
C ILE A 223 3.66 -28.09 -9.87
N ASP A 224 2.60 -28.26 -10.65
CA ASP A 224 2.55 -29.24 -11.74
C ASP A 224 3.53 -28.89 -12.88
N ALA A 225 3.91 -27.61 -13.01
CA ALA A 225 4.97 -27.13 -13.90
C ALA A 225 6.39 -27.22 -13.30
N GLY A 226 6.55 -27.78 -12.08
CA GLY A 226 7.84 -28.00 -11.45
C GLY A 226 8.33 -26.90 -10.52
N ALA A 227 7.42 -26.05 -10.01
CA ALA A 227 7.80 -25.07 -9.00
C ALA A 227 8.20 -25.75 -7.68
N ASP A 228 9.30 -25.28 -7.06
CA ASP A 228 9.80 -25.82 -5.80
C ASP A 228 8.88 -25.42 -4.63
N VAL A 229 8.17 -26.42 -4.09
CA VAL A 229 7.25 -26.26 -2.96
C VAL A 229 7.96 -25.78 -1.69
N ASN A 230 9.26 -26.06 -1.57
CA ASN A 230 10.11 -25.68 -0.45
C ASN A 230 11.10 -24.55 -0.78
N GLY A 231 10.96 -23.92 -1.92
CA GLY A 231 11.78 -22.77 -2.30
C GLY A 231 11.66 -21.65 -1.26
N VAL A 232 12.79 -21.03 -0.91
CA VAL A 232 12.83 -19.98 0.13
C VAL A 232 13.20 -18.65 -0.50
N GLY A 233 12.31 -17.69 -0.36
CA GLY A 233 12.56 -16.28 -0.72
C GLY A 233 12.83 -15.42 0.52
N GLY A 234 13.02 -14.13 0.31
CA GLY A 234 13.29 -13.19 1.40
C GLY A 234 12.22 -13.14 2.49
N LEU A 235 11.00 -13.59 2.20
CA LEU A 235 9.85 -13.63 3.12
C LEU A 235 9.44 -15.05 3.53
N GLY A 236 10.33 -16.03 3.44
CA GLY A 236 10.11 -17.41 3.83
C GLY A 236 9.66 -18.33 2.69
N SER A 237 9.05 -19.46 3.05
CA SER A 237 8.58 -20.48 2.11
C SER A 237 7.17 -20.20 1.57
N PRO A 238 6.71 -20.88 0.50
CA PRO A 238 5.31 -20.78 0.05
C PRO A 238 4.30 -21.07 1.17
N LEU A 239 4.57 -22.07 2.03
CA LEU A 239 3.70 -22.36 3.18
C LEU A 239 3.68 -21.21 4.21
N ALA A 240 4.82 -20.57 4.46
CA ALA A 240 4.87 -19.39 5.31
C ALA A 240 4.07 -18.22 4.71
N GLN A 241 4.06 -18.05 3.38
CA GLN A 241 3.26 -17.05 2.70
C GLN A 241 1.75 -17.33 2.81
N ALA A 242 1.34 -18.57 2.63
CA ALA A 242 -0.06 -18.98 2.84
C ALA A 242 -0.49 -18.76 4.29
N ALA A 243 0.39 -19.08 5.24
CA ALA A 243 0.13 -18.89 6.67
C ALA A 243 0.03 -17.40 7.04
N TRP A 244 0.90 -16.55 6.50
CA TRP A 244 0.87 -15.11 6.75
C TRP A 244 -0.42 -14.44 6.26
N ALA A 245 -0.93 -14.91 5.13
CA ALA A 245 -2.16 -14.37 4.54
C ALA A 245 -3.43 -15.11 5.00
N ASP A 246 -3.31 -16.06 5.92
CA ASP A 246 -4.42 -16.90 6.43
C ASP A 246 -5.16 -17.67 5.31
N ARG A 247 -4.38 -18.35 4.45
CA ARG A 247 -4.89 -19.11 3.30
C ARG A 247 -4.89 -20.61 3.58
N THR A 248 -5.79 -21.08 4.45
CA THR A 248 -5.88 -22.47 4.90
C THR A 248 -5.93 -23.47 3.75
N ALA A 249 -6.74 -23.22 2.70
CA ALA A 249 -6.84 -24.12 1.55
C ALA A 249 -5.52 -24.21 0.75
N ALA A 250 -4.80 -23.10 0.59
CA ALA A 250 -3.48 -23.12 -0.06
C ALA A 250 -2.43 -23.83 0.80
N ALA A 251 -2.46 -23.60 2.12
CA ALA A 251 -1.58 -24.29 3.06
C ALA A 251 -1.80 -25.82 3.02
N GLN A 252 -3.06 -26.25 2.99
CA GLN A 252 -3.42 -27.67 2.85
C GLN A 252 -2.79 -28.28 1.59
N VAL A 253 -2.98 -27.64 0.42
CA VAL A 253 -2.39 -28.15 -0.84
C VAL A 253 -0.87 -28.18 -0.78
N LEU A 254 -0.22 -27.17 -0.20
CA LEU A 254 1.24 -27.15 -0.08
C LEU A 254 1.76 -28.30 0.80
N ILE A 255 1.10 -28.57 1.93
CA ILE A 255 1.46 -29.69 2.82
C ILE A 255 1.26 -31.03 2.10
N GLU A 256 0.13 -31.23 1.40
CA GLU A 256 -0.14 -32.43 0.59
C GLU A 256 0.91 -32.64 -0.52
N ARG A 257 1.54 -31.56 -1.00
CA ARG A 257 2.60 -31.59 -2.01
C ARG A 257 4.01 -31.58 -1.42
N GLY A 258 4.16 -31.82 -0.10
CA GLY A 258 5.44 -32.01 0.56
C GLY A 258 6.11 -30.75 1.10
N ALA A 259 5.34 -29.69 1.39
CA ALA A 259 5.88 -28.51 2.08
C ALA A 259 6.37 -28.87 3.48
N ARG A 260 7.56 -28.39 3.84
CA ARG A 260 8.12 -28.54 5.20
C ARG A 260 7.40 -27.61 6.16
N VAL A 261 6.72 -28.17 7.17
CA VAL A 261 5.83 -27.45 8.06
C VAL A 261 6.59 -26.44 8.95
N ASP A 262 7.82 -26.78 9.36
CA ASP A 262 8.67 -25.94 10.23
C ASP A 262 9.78 -25.18 9.48
N GLN A 263 9.65 -25.03 8.17
CA GLN A 263 10.66 -24.31 7.40
C GLN A 263 10.70 -22.82 7.79
N ALA A 264 11.76 -22.43 8.51
CA ALA A 264 11.98 -21.08 8.94
C ALA A 264 12.38 -20.13 7.80
N GLY A 265 11.95 -18.88 7.89
CA GLY A 265 12.38 -17.81 6.99
C GLY A 265 13.86 -17.44 7.19
N PRO A 266 14.59 -17.08 6.13
CA PRO A 266 16.04 -16.84 6.21
C PRO A 266 16.41 -15.55 6.95
N ARG A 267 15.49 -14.60 7.07
CA ARG A 267 15.74 -13.29 7.69
C ARG A 267 15.29 -13.21 9.13
N ASP A 268 14.18 -13.85 9.45
CA ASP A 268 13.48 -13.68 10.71
C ASP A 268 13.40 -14.96 11.54
N GLY A 269 13.77 -16.12 10.95
CA GLY A 269 13.66 -17.39 11.63
C GLY A 269 12.23 -17.85 11.90
N TYR A 270 11.21 -17.16 11.36
CA TYR A 270 9.82 -17.52 11.60
C TYR A 270 9.35 -18.66 10.74
N THR A 271 8.71 -19.63 11.40
CA THR A 271 8.06 -20.76 10.75
C THR A 271 6.64 -20.38 10.28
N PRO A 272 5.98 -21.20 9.44
CA PRO A 272 4.58 -21.00 9.10
C PRO A 272 3.66 -20.83 10.31
N LEU A 273 3.93 -21.54 11.43
CA LEU A 273 3.13 -21.41 12.65
C LEU A 273 3.26 -19.99 13.29
N HIS A 274 4.46 -19.40 13.29
CA HIS A 274 4.63 -18.01 13.74
C HIS A 274 3.77 -17.04 12.93
N TRP A 275 3.72 -17.22 11.61
CA TRP A 275 2.91 -16.39 10.73
C TRP A 275 1.41 -16.60 10.95
N ALA A 276 0.96 -17.86 11.07
CA ALA A 276 -0.44 -18.20 11.29
C ALA A 276 -1.00 -17.58 12.58
N VAL A 277 -0.24 -17.60 13.68
CA VAL A 277 -0.67 -16.99 14.94
C VAL A 277 -0.59 -15.45 14.93
N SER A 278 0.02 -14.87 13.91
CA SER A 278 0.16 -13.42 13.74
C SER A 278 -0.91 -12.81 12.85
N THR A 279 -1.82 -13.59 12.26
CA THR A 279 -2.92 -13.11 11.41
C THR A 279 -4.00 -12.40 12.22
N GLU A 280 -4.80 -11.55 11.59
CA GLU A 280 -5.94 -10.86 12.22
C GLU A 280 -7.19 -11.74 12.30
N ASP A 281 -7.23 -12.80 11.50
CA ASP A 281 -8.37 -13.69 11.46
C ASP A 281 -8.41 -14.57 12.71
N ARG A 282 -9.62 -14.93 13.12
CA ARG A 282 -9.88 -15.80 14.27
C ARG A 282 -10.02 -17.25 13.90
N ASP A 283 -9.90 -17.55 12.61
CA ASP A 283 -10.00 -18.91 12.16
C ASP A 283 -8.81 -19.72 12.70
N THR A 284 -9.15 -20.63 13.61
CA THR A 284 -8.16 -21.56 14.18
C THR A 284 -7.79 -22.69 13.22
N ALA A 285 -8.47 -22.77 12.07
CA ALA A 285 -8.32 -23.88 11.14
C ALA A 285 -6.90 -24.01 10.62
N LEU A 286 -6.25 -22.90 10.27
CA LEU A 286 -4.87 -22.88 9.80
C LEU A 286 -3.89 -23.29 10.90
N VAL A 287 -4.04 -22.73 12.11
CA VAL A 287 -3.20 -23.08 13.26
C VAL A 287 -3.37 -24.57 13.59
N LYS A 288 -4.62 -25.06 13.60
CA LYS A 288 -4.92 -26.48 13.81
C LYS A 288 -4.31 -27.34 12.73
N LEU A 289 -4.45 -26.97 11.45
CA LEU A 289 -3.85 -27.69 10.32
C LEU A 289 -2.34 -27.87 10.50
N LEU A 290 -1.62 -26.80 10.84
CA LEU A 290 -0.17 -26.86 11.03
C LEU A 290 0.20 -27.76 12.23
N LEU A 291 -0.51 -27.66 13.35
CA LEU A 291 -0.27 -28.49 14.53
C LEU A 291 -0.62 -29.96 14.27
N ASP A 292 -1.71 -30.27 13.56
CA ASP A 292 -2.08 -31.63 13.15
C ASP A 292 -1.00 -32.27 12.26
N HIS A 293 -0.25 -31.43 11.52
CA HIS A 293 0.92 -31.85 10.73
C HIS A 293 2.26 -31.67 11.45
N GLN A 294 2.25 -31.65 12.80
CA GLN A 294 3.42 -31.69 13.69
C GLN A 294 4.30 -30.42 13.63
N ALA A 295 3.73 -29.25 13.37
CA ALA A 295 4.44 -28.00 13.57
C ALA A 295 4.87 -27.86 15.04
N ASP A 296 6.15 -27.56 15.29
CA ASP A 296 6.67 -27.37 16.65
C ASP A 296 6.25 -26.00 17.22
N PRO A 297 5.39 -25.96 18.27
CA PRO A 297 4.92 -24.71 18.86
C PRO A 297 5.97 -23.98 19.72
N ASN A 298 7.14 -24.57 19.91
CA ASN A 298 8.21 -24.04 20.77
C ASN A 298 9.43 -23.50 19.99
N LEU A 299 9.42 -23.61 18.66
CA LEU A 299 10.49 -23.00 17.88
C LEU A 299 10.53 -21.49 18.12
N GLY A 300 11.72 -20.97 18.32
CA GLY A 300 11.97 -19.54 18.45
C GLY A 300 12.35 -18.93 17.10
N GLY A 301 11.92 -17.69 16.88
CA GLY A 301 12.29 -16.90 15.71
C GLY A 301 12.45 -15.43 16.08
N GLY A 302 13.02 -14.63 15.20
CA GLY A 302 13.14 -13.18 15.39
C GLY A 302 14.52 -12.68 15.81
N ASP A 303 15.49 -13.55 15.99
CA ASP A 303 16.83 -13.18 16.49
C ASP A 303 17.62 -12.30 15.53
N ASN A 304 17.25 -12.28 14.25
CA ASN A 304 18.01 -11.58 13.19
C ASN A 304 17.39 -10.26 12.71
N VAL A 305 16.13 -9.96 13.04
CA VAL A 305 15.40 -8.82 12.45
C VAL A 305 15.38 -7.61 13.37
N ASP A 306 15.45 -7.84 14.67
CA ASP A 306 15.34 -6.75 15.64
C ASP A 306 16.35 -6.94 16.77
N ALA A 307 17.51 -6.32 16.63
CA ALA A 307 18.50 -6.22 17.72
C ALA A 307 17.93 -5.60 19.02
N PHE A 308 16.66 -5.18 18.99
CA PHE A 308 15.90 -4.64 20.12
C PHE A 308 14.92 -5.65 20.74
N LEU A 309 14.80 -6.86 20.16
CA LEU A 309 14.10 -7.97 20.77
C LEU A 309 15.12 -8.80 21.54
N ASP A 310 15.22 -8.58 22.83
CA ASP A 310 16.15 -9.31 23.72
C ASP A 310 15.85 -10.81 23.87
N VAL A 311 14.83 -11.34 23.15
CA VAL A 311 14.34 -12.71 23.32
C VAL A 311 13.78 -13.25 22.00
N SER A 312 14.17 -14.47 21.65
CA SER A 312 13.55 -15.26 20.60
C SER A 312 12.03 -15.35 20.81
N GLN A 313 11.24 -15.04 19.77
CA GLN A 313 9.78 -15.04 19.85
C GLN A 313 9.25 -16.44 19.51
N THR A 314 8.42 -17.01 20.37
CA THR A 314 7.68 -18.24 20.08
C THR A 314 6.27 -17.95 19.55
N PRO A 315 5.60 -18.89 18.85
CA PRO A 315 4.22 -18.73 18.45
C PRO A 315 3.28 -18.33 19.61
N LEU A 316 3.48 -18.89 20.79
CA LEU A 316 2.71 -18.56 21.98
C LEU A 316 2.90 -17.09 22.43
N MET A 317 4.13 -16.56 22.36
CA MET A 317 4.40 -15.14 22.66
C MET A 317 3.67 -14.21 21.70
N LEU A 318 3.68 -14.53 20.42
CA LEU A 318 2.98 -13.74 19.40
C LEU A 318 1.47 -13.79 19.57
N ALA A 319 0.91 -14.97 19.83
CA ALA A 319 -0.53 -15.16 20.06
C ALA A 319 -1.02 -14.37 21.28
N ARG A 320 -0.27 -14.33 22.39
CA ARG A 320 -0.62 -13.56 23.60
C ARG A 320 -0.76 -12.07 23.38
N ARG A 321 -0.08 -11.50 22.38
CA ARG A 321 -0.24 -10.07 22.05
C ARG A 321 -1.63 -9.73 21.51
N ARG A 322 -2.39 -10.73 21.10
CA ARG A 322 -3.74 -10.60 20.51
C ARG A 322 -4.86 -10.78 21.54
N GLY A 323 -4.50 -11.00 22.80
CA GLY A 323 -5.44 -11.25 23.87
C GLY A 323 -5.73 -12.75 24.05
N ASP A 324 -6.73 -13.04 24.87
CA ASP A 324 -7.18 -14.40 25.14
C ASP A 324 -8.03 -14.90 23.96
N THR A 325 -7.47 -15.81 23.18
CA THR A 325 -8.08 -16.33 21.96
C THR A 325 -8.07 -17.86 21.95
N PRO A 326 -8.94 -18.52 21.16
CA PRO A 326 -8.91 -19.97 20.99
C PRO A 326 -7.54 -20.51 20.52
N VAL A 327 -6.75 -19.70 19.83
CA VAL A 327 -5.38 -20.04 19.39
C VAL A 327 -4.48 -20.36 20.59
N LEU A 328 -4.61 -19.64 21.71
CA LEU A 328 -3.82 -19.94 22.91
C LEU A 328 -4.12 -21.33 23.47
N ALA A 329 -5.39 -21.75 23.45
CA ALA A 329 -5.80 -23.07 23.89
C ALA A 329 -5.21 -24.16 22.98
N LEU A 330 -5.23 -23.97 21.67
CA LEU A 330 -4.63 -24.90 20.70
C LEU A 330 -3.12 -25.03 20.89
N LEU A 331 -2.40 -23.92 21.03
CA LEU A 331 -0.96 -23.93 21.27
C LEU A 331 -0.62 -24.62 22.59
N SER A 332 -1.38 -24.35 23.66
CA SER A 332 -1.18 -24.99 24.97
C SER A 332 -1.44 -26.48 24.92
N ALA A 333 -2.49 -26.93 24.21
CA ALA A 333 -2.81 -28.34 24.01
C ALA A 333 -1.72 -29.06 23.19
N ALA A 334 -1.06 -28.36 22.27
CA ALA A 334 0.08 -28.86 21.49
C ALA A 334 1.43 -28.82 22.24
N GLY A 335 1.44 -28.46 23.53
CA GLY A 335 2.65 -28.45 24.35
C GLY A 335 3.49 -27.17 24.26
N ALA A 336 2.91 -26.05 23.85
CA ALA A 336 3.61 -24.76 23.90
C ALA A 336 3.96 -24.37 25.34
N THR A 337 5.23 -24.09 25.60
CA THR A 337 5.73 -23.74 26.93
C THR A 337 5.59 -22.26 27.23
N ASN A 338 5.50 -21.95 28.54
CA ASN A 338 5.29 -20.58 29.02
C ASN A 338 6.44 -19.65 28.63
N ALA A 339 6.09 -18.60 27.88
CA ALA A 339 6.97 -17.48 27.60
C ALA A 339 6.89 -16.42 28.70
N THR A 340 7.97 -15.70 28.93
CA THR A 340 8.02 -14.57 29.87
C THR A 340 7.03 -13.49 29.41
N PRO A 341 6.14 -12.98 30.30
CA PRO A 341 5.21 -11.93 29.90
C PRO A 341 5.94 -10.62 29.54
N ASP A 342 5.53 -9.97 28.47
CA ASP A 342 5.93 -8.59 28.18
C ASP A 342 5.44 -7.68 29.33
N ARG A 343 6.33 -7.23 30.20
CA ARG A 343 6.03 -6.24 31.24
C ARG A 343 6.10 -4.84 30.66
N ILE A 344 4.98 -4.32 30.18
CA ILE A 344 4.86 -2.92 29.78
C ILE A 344 4.12 -2.16 30.86
N THR A 345 4.80 -1.23 31.52
CA THR A 345 4.18 -0.31 32.47
C THR A 345 3.72 0.93 31.72
N VAL A 346 2.43 1.13 31.61
CA VAL A 346 1.82 2.31 30.98
C VAL A 346 1.37 3.26 32.08
N LYS A 347 1.68 4.55 31.97
CA LYS A 347 1.09 5.58 32.83
C LYS A 347 -0.41 5.63 32.55
N ALA A 348 -1.21 5.63 33.62
CA ALA A 348 -2.66 5.79 33.52
C ALA A 348 -3.00 7.15 32.89
N PRO A 349 -4.06 7.22 32.06
CA PRO A 349 -4.59 8.50 31.61
C PRO A 349 -4.95 9.39 32.82
N LEU A 350 -4.78 10.70 32.66
CA LEU A 350 -5.33 11.64 33.62
C LEU A 350 -6.86 11.54 33.62
N ALA A 351 -7.46 11.28 34.77
CA ALA A 351 -8.89 11.39 34.96
C ALA A 351 -9.28 12.87 34.75
N ARG A 352 -9.94 13.16 33.64
CA ARG A 352 -10.47 14.50 33.35
C ARG A 352 -11.95 14.53 33.63
N HIS A 353 -12.37 15.58 34.33
CA HIS A 353 -13.79 15.89 34.43
C HIS A 353 -14.24 16.46 33.04
N LEU A 354 -15.01 15.67 32.31
CA LEU A 354 -15.59 16.13 31.05
C LEU A 354 -16.89 16.87 31.31
N PRO A 355 -17.19 17.95 30.56
CA PRO A 355 -18.45 18.65 30.70
C PRO A 355 -19.63 17.71 30.37
N GLU A 356 -20.78 17.98 30.98
CA GLU A 356 -22.00 17.19 30.79
C GLU A 356 -22.40 17.10 29.31
N ARG A 357 -22.21 18.20 28.56
CA ARG A 357 -22.31 18.23 27.10
C ARG A 357 -20.96 18.54 26.49
N LEU A 358 -20.62 17.79 25.42
CA LEU A 358 -19.43 18.09 24.65
C LEU A 358 -19.65 19.37 23.84
N ASP A 359 -18.72 20.31 23.97
CA ASP A 359 -18.71 21.56 23.22
C ASP A 359 -17.50 21.64 22.27
N ALA A 360 -17.59 22.59 21.35
CA ALA A 360 -16.54 22.82 20.37
C ALA A 360 -15.21 23.32 20.99
N ALA A 361 -15.27 23.98 22.16
CA ALA A 361 -14.07 24.47 22.84
C ALA A 361 -13.28 23.34 23.45
N THR A 362 -13.95 22.41 24.16
CA THR A 362 -13.33 21.20 24.73
C THR A 362 -12.68 20.35 23.64
N THR A 363 -13.38 20.16 22.54
CA THR A 363 -12.88 19.38 21.39
C THR A 363 -11.65 20.07 20.76
N ARG A 364 -11.70 21.37 20.50
CA ARG A 364 -10.56 22.14 19.96
C ARG A 364 -9.36 22.12 20.89
N ALA A 365 -9.56 22.24 22.20
CA ALA A 365 -8.47 22.17 23.17
C ALA A 365 -7.77 20.81 23.16
N ALA A 366 -8.51 19.71 22.97
CA ALA A 366 -7.93 18.38 22.86
C ALA A 366 -7.11 18.23 21.56
N ILE A 367 -7.64 18.70 20.41
CA ILE A 367 -6.93 18.72 19.15
C ILE A 367 -5.65 19.55 19.27
N ALA A 368 -5.73 20.76 19.83
CA ALA A 368 -4.60 21.68 19.99
C ALA A 368 -3.44 21.08 20.79
N ARG A 369 -3.74 20.25 21.81
CA ARG A 369 -2.69 19.53 22.56
C ARG A 369 -2.04 18.42 21.74
N ALA A 370 -2.77 17.79 20.81
CA ALA A 370 -2.28 16.65 20.02
C ALA A 370 -1.45 17.08 18.79
N VAL A 371 -1.66 18.28 18.26
CA VAL A 371 -0.98 18.75 17.04
C VAL A 371 0.55 18.85 17.21
N PRO A 372 1.11 19.47 18.26
CA PRO A 372 2.57 19.61 18.39
C PRO A 372 3.33 18.27 18.40
N PRO A 373 2.95 17.24 19.18
CA PRO A 373 3.65 15.95 19.12
C PRO A 373 3.53 15.26 17.76
N LEU A 374 2.42 15.43 17.02
CA LEU A 374 2.26 14.91 15.67
C LEU A 374 3.19 15.61 14.67
N GLN A 375 3.32 16.95 14.73
CA GLN A 375 4.23 17.70 13.87
C GLN A 375 5.69 17.34 14.16
N GLN A 376 6.06 17.26 15.45
CA GLN A 376 7.41 16.93 15.86
C GLN A 376 7.83 15.52 15.41
N THR A 377 6.99 14.51 15.61
CA THR A 377 7.33 13.14 15.24
C THR A 377 7.46 12.97 13.73
N SER A 378 6.63 13.68 12.95
CA SER A 378 6.64 13.58 11.49
C SER A 378 7.98 14.00 10.88
N ILE A 379 8.64 14.99 11.47
CA ILE A 379 9.95 15.46 11.05
C ILE A 379 11.08 14.60 11.63
N LYS A 380 11.05 14.34 12.95
CA LYS A 380 12.11 13.58 13.64
C LYS A 380 12.21 12.13 13.17
N SER A 381 11.08 11.49 12.83
CA SER A 381 11.12 10.13 12.32
C SER A 381 11.89 10.02 11.00
N LYS A 382 11.80 11.02 10.11
CA LYS A 382 12.61 11.05 8.88
C LYS A 382 14.10 11.14 9.20
N GLN A 383 14.48 12.00 10.15
CA GLN A 383 15.87 12.13 10.59
C GLN A 383 16.41 10.82 11.20
N ALA A 384 15.60 10.14 12.02
CA ALA A 384 15.95 8.86 12.59
C ALA A 384 16.10 7.77 11.51
N PHE A 385 15.24 7.76 10.49
CA PHE A 385 15.33 6.85 9.35
C PHE A 385 16.62 7.04 8.57
N VAL A 386 16.95 8.28 8.23
CA VAL A 386 18.20 8.64 7.51
C VAL A 386 19.45 8.23 8.30
N ALA A 387 19.41 8.36 9.63
CA ALA A 387 20.56 8.06 10.48
C ALA A 387 20.81 6.55 10.68
N HIS A 388 19.76 5.70 10.58
CA HIS A 388 19.83 4.29 11.01
C HIS A 388 19.43 3.27 9.94
N SER A 389 19.10 3.71 8.72
CA SER A 389 18.61 2.84 7.66
C SER A 389 19.30 3.12 6.33
N SER A 390 19.58 2.07 5.56
CA SER A 390 19.97 2.20 4.15
C SER A 390 18.87 2.82 3.27
N ARG A 391 17.64 2.90 3.79
CA ARG A 391 16.45 3.43 3.12
C ARG A 391 16.25 4.92 3.44
N GLN A 392 17.15 5.76 2.98
CA GLN A 392 17.12 7.20 3.28
C GLN A 392 15.87 7.93 2.78
N ASP A 393 15.12 7.33 1.84
CA ASP A 393 13.94 7.96 1.20
C ASP A 393 12.60 7.39 1.72
N CYS A 394 12.60 6.52 2.73
CA CYS A 394 11.37 5.92 3.23
C CYS A 394 10.58 6.91 4.10
N THR A 395 9.28 7.00 3.83
CA THR A 395 8.26 7.66 4.64
C THR A 395 7.28 6.62 5.19
N SER A 396 6.45 6.95 6.16
CA SER A 396 5.59 5.96 6.81
C SER A 396 4.15 6.43 7.00
N CYS A 397 3.21 5.49 6.84
CA CYS A 397 1.78 5.73 7.01
C CYS A 397 1.44 6.30 8.41
N HIS A 398 2.14 5.83 9.43
CA HIS A 398 1.82 6.12 10.83
C HIS A 398 2.53 7.34 11.42
N GLN A 399 3.68 7.74 10.85
CA GLN A 399 4.45 8.87 11.39
C GLN A 399 4.47 10.10 10.48
N GLN A 400 4.12 9.97 9.20
CA GLN A 400 4.01 11.08 8.26
C GLN A 400 2.60 11.23 7.69
N TYR A 401 2.00 10.20 7.09
CA TYR A 401 0.76 10.38 6.31
C TYR A 401 -0.47 10.60 7.18
N LEU A 402 -0.73 9.74 8.17
CA LEU A 402 -1.85 9.94 9.10
C LEU A 402 -1.71 11.23 9.92
N PRO A 403 -0.52 11.56 10.50
CA PRO A 403 -0.29 12.87 11.11
C PRO A 403 -0.57 14.04 10.15
N MET A 404 -0.08 13.98 8.90
CA MET A 404 -0.32 15.01 7.89
C MET A 404 -1.83 15.21 7.63
N ALA A 405 -2.59 14.13 7.51
CA ALA A 405 -4.04 14.20 7.35
C ALA A 405 -4.72 14.83 8.58
N ALA A 406 -4.32 14.42 9.78
CA ALA A 406 -4.86 14.92 11.04
C ALA A 406 -4.58 16.44 11.23
N ILE A 407 -3.34 16.86 10.93
CA ILE A 407 -2.93 18.28 10.99
C ILE A 407 -3.74 19.13 10.01
N GLY A 408 -3.95 18.66 8.77
CA GLY A 408 -4.74 19.35 7.77
C GLY A 408 -6.19 19.57 8.20
N LEU A 409 -6.82 18.55 8.80
CA LEU A 409 -8.18 18.68 9.33
C LEU A 409 -8.23 19.57 10.58
N ALA A 410 -7.24 19.48 11.48
CA ALA A 410 -7.14 20.35 12.66
C ALA A 410 -7.06 21.83 12.26
N ARG A 411 -6.25 22.17 11.26
CA ARG A 411 -6.14 23.53 10.70
C ARG A 411 -7.50 24.03 10.18
N LYS A 412 -8.29 23.16 9.51
CA LYS A 412 -9.64 23.49 9.04
C LYS A 412 -10.63 23.77 10.19
N GLN A 413 -10.34 23.32 11.41
CA GLN A 413 -11.07 23.62 12.63
C GLN A 413 -10.50 24.83 13.39
N SER A 414 -9.70 25.66 12.74
CA SER A 414 -9.05 26.83 13.31
C SER A 414 -8.16 26.52 14.53
N VAL A 415 -7.59 25.32 14.59
CA VAL A 415 -6.56 24.99 15.54
C VAL A 415 -5.23 25.54 15.02
N ALA A 416 -4.45 26.16 15.92
CA ALA A 416 -3.12 26.65 15.56
C ALA A 416 -2.21 25.48 15.16
N VAL A 417 -1.58 25.64 14.00
CA VAL A 417 -0.63 24.68 13.40
C VAL A 417 0.63 25.44 13.06
N ASP A 418 1.78 24.87 13.37
CA ASP A 418 3.06 25.41 12.90
C ASP A 418 3.15 25.22 11.38
N SER A 419 3.05 26.32 10.65
CA SER A 419 3.01 26.31 9.19
C SER A 419 4.35 25.91 8.55
N GLU A 420 5.48 26.20 9.19
CA GLU A 420 6.80 25.79 8.70
C GLU A 420 6.96 24.28 8.84
N ALA A 421 6.58 23.71 9.99
CA ALA A 421 6.58 22.27 10.22
C ALA A 421 5.61 21.53 9.26
N GLU A 422 4.44 22.12 8.97
CA GLU A 422 3.47 21.55 8.00
C GLU A 422 4.05 21.54 6.57
N GLN A 423 4.68 22.64 6.14
CA GLN A 423 5.30 22.74 4.83
C GLN A 423 6.51 21.77 4.70
N GLU A 424 7.33 21.67 5.75
CA GLU A 424 8.45 20.73 5.77
C GLU A 424 7.95 19.28 5.71
N LEU A 425 6.86 18.94 6.39
CA LEU A 425 6.24 17.61 6.31
C LEU A 425 5.78 17.28 4.88
N VAL A 426 5.09 18.21 4.22
CA VAL A 426 4.68 18.06 2.80
C VAL A 426 5.90 17.84 1.92
N LYS A 427 6.95 18.62 2.13
CA LYS A 427 8.21 18.50 1.39
C LYS A 427 8.92 17.16 1.63
N ILE A 428 8.96 16.67 2.88
CA ILE A 428 9.50 15.35 3.23
C ILE A 428 8.74 14.24 2.48
N VAL A 429 7.42 14.26 2.49
CA VAL A 429 6.60 13.27 1.81
C VAL A 429 6.84 13.31 0.29
N ARG A 430 6.82 14.50 -0.31
CA ARG A 430 7.09 14.66 -1.76
C ARG A 430 8.52 14.29 -2.16
N ALA A 431 9.53 14.64 -1.36
CA ALA A 431 10.93 14.39 -1.70
C ALA A 431 11.29 12.90 -1.72
N GLY A 432 10.67 12.10 -0.84
CA GLY A 432 10.83 10.64 -0.84
C GLY A 432 10.29 10.00 -2.12
N GLU A 433 9.30 10.62 -2.75
CA GLU A 433 8.58 10.07 -3.89
C GLU A 433 9.05 10.62 -5.25
N LEU A 434 9.51 11.87 -5.30
CA LEU A 434 9.98 12.48 -6.57
C LEU A 434 11.12 11.69 -7.23
N LYS A 435 11.98 11.05 -6.45
CA LYS A 435 13.04 10.17 -6.96
C LYS A 435 12.50 8.84 -7.50
N ASN A 436 11.26 8.48 -7.13
CA ASN A 436 10.64 7.19 -7.41
C ASN A 436 9.46 7.27 -8.38
N ASN A 437 9.10 8.46 -8.92
CA ASN A 437 7.96 8.62 -9.82
C ASN A 437 8.00 7.63 -10.99
N GLU A 438 9.19 7.33 -11.52
CA GLU A 438 9.33 6.37 -12.61
C GLU A 438 8.96 4.94 -12.18
N ILE A 439 9.22 4.56 -10.93
CA ILE A 439 8.81 3.27 -10.35
C ILE A 439 7.27 3.18 -10.30
N ASP A 440 6.60 4.28 -10.03
CA ASP A 440 5.13 4.33 -10.00
C ASP A 440 4.51 4.34 -11.40
N TRP A 441 5.18 4.96 -12.36
CA TRP A 441 4.79 4.89 -13.77
C TRP A 441 5.02 3.51 -14.38
N GLN A 442 5.97 2.75 -13.84
CA GLN A 442 6.21 1.34 -14.16
C GLN A 442 5.87 0.50 -12.91
N PRO A 443 4.58 0.20 -12.61
CA PRO A 443 4.17 -0.38 -11.33
C PRO A 443 4.93 -1.67 -11.04
N LEU A 444 6.08 -1.51 -10.40
CA LEU A 444 6.90 -2.57 -9.87
C LEU A 444 6.27 -3.15 -8.60
N PHE A 445 6.73 -4.32 -8.19
CA PHE A 445 6.32 -4.89 -6.93
C PHE A 445 6.81 -4.00 -5.78
N HIS A 446 5.94 -3.14 -5.29
CA HIS A 446 6.14 -2.44 -4.04
C HIS A 446 5.46 -3.26 -2.93
N PRO A 447 6.13 -3.56 -1.80
CA PRO A 447 5.57 -4.45 -0.78
C PRO A 447 4.23 -4.02 -0.23
N ASP A 448 3.90 -2.74 -0.33
CA ASP A 448 2.71 -2.16 0.29
C ASP A 448 2.18 -0.96 -0.50
N ALA A 449 2.17 -1.12 -1.84
CA ALA A 449 1.80 -0.02 -2.73
C ALA A 449 0.43 0.59 -2.40
N VAL A 450 -0.56 -0.24 -2.07
CA VAL A 450 -1.94 0.24 -1.92
C VAL A 450 -2.10 1.08 -0.66
N TYR A 451 -1.59 0.60 0.48
CA TYR A 451 -1.70 1.36 1.72
C TYR A 451 -0.80 2.59 1.71
N THR A 452 0.43 2.47 1.20
CA THR A 452 1.36 3.60 1.11
C THR A 452 0.76 4.72 0.25
N LYS A 453 0.47 4.44 -1.02
CA LYS A 453 -0.11 5.44 -1.94
C LYS A 453 -1.50 5.89 -1.52
N GLY A 454 -2.30 4.99 -0.96
CA GLY A 454 -3.63 5.31 -0.46
C GLY A 454 -3.60 6.31 0.69
N TYR A 455 -2.74 6.12 1.69
CA TYR A 455 -2.58 7.05 2.80
C TYR A 455 -1.89 8.35 2.39
N GLU A 456 -0.93 8.33 1.47
CA GLU A 456 -0.31 9.52 0.90
C GLU A 456 -1.36 10.41 0.24
N LEU A 457 -2.17 9.84 -0.65
CA LEU A 457 -3.23 10.57 -1.35
C LEU A 457 -4.36 11.01 -0.40
N PHE A 458 -4.66 10.23 0.63
CA PHE A 458 -5.57 10.63 1.70
C PHE A 458 -5.05 11.86 2.45
N ALA A 459 -3.76 11.86 2.80
CA ALA A 459 -3.11 12.98 3.46
C ALA A 459 -3.07 14.23 2.56
N PHE A 460 -2.73 14.07 1.29
CA PHE A 460 -2.75 15.17 0.32
C PHE A 460 -4.14 15.77 0.15
N ALA A 461 -5.18 14.94 0.12
CA ALA A 461 -6.56 15.40 0.07
C ALA A 461 -6.98 16.18 1.33
N ALA A 462 -6.53 15.74 2.51
CA ALA A 462 -6.80 16.43 3.78
C ALA A 462 -6.11 17.81 3.84
N GLN A 463 -4.98 17.96 3.15
CA GLN A 463 -4.23 19.22 3.00
C GLN A 463 -4.72 20.11 1.84
N ASP A 464 -5.72 19.68 1.08
CA ASP A 464 -6.21 20.35 -0.15
C ASP A 464 -5.13 20.52 -1.23
N LEU A 465 -4.14 19.63 -1.27
CA LEU A 465 -3.10 19.67 -2.30
C LEU A 465 -3.70 19.32 -3.67
N PRO A 466 -3.38 20.08 -4.72
CA PRO A 466 -3.88 19.82 -6.07
C PRO A 466 -3.22 18.57 -6.68
N ALA A 467 -3.87 18.04 -7.72
CA ALA A 467 -3.28 16.99 -8.53
C ALA A 467 -2.06 17.52 -9.31
N ASP A 468 -1.00 16.70 -9.32
CA ASP A 468 0.24 16.94 -10.05
C ASP A 468 0.79 15.63 -10.63
N GLU A 469 1.95 15.66 -11.27
CA GLU A 469 2.57 14.49 -11.89
C GLU A 469 2.83 13.35 -10.87
N THR A 470 3.16 13.68 -9.63
CA THR A 470 3.37 12.69 -8.57
C THR A 470 2.08 11.98 -8.20
N THR A 471 1.00 12.72 -7.98
CA THR A 471 -0.31 12.13 -7.70
C THR A 471 -0.85 11.35 -8.89
N ASP A 472 -0.55 11.80 -10.13
CA ASP A 472 -0.90 11.09 -11.36
C ASP A 472 -0.21 9.73 -11.44
N ALA A 473 1.10 9.66 -11.12
CA ALA A 473 1.86 8.41 -11.08
C ALA A 473 1.27 7.44 -10.04
N TRP A 474 0.95 7.94 -8.85
CA TRP A 474 0.39 7.12 -7.77
C TRP A 474 -0.99 6.53 -8.11
N VAL A 475 -1.90 7.33 -8.65
CA VAL A 475 -3.21 6.80 -9.05
C VAL A 475 -3.10 5.87 -10.26
N ASN A 476 -2.16 6.10 -11.17
CA ASN A 476 -1.87 5.18 -12.26
C ASN A 476 -1.39 3.83 -11.72
N HIS A 477 -0.48 3.84 -10.74
CA HIS A 477 -0.01 2.63 -10.08
C HIS A 477 -1.20 1.88 -9.43
N LEU A 478 -2.01 2.56 -8.62
CA LEU A 478 -3.18 1.95 -7.99
C LEU A 478 -4.15 1.38 -9.03
N ALA A 479 -4.44 2.12 -10.10
CA ALA A 479 -5.32 1.66 -11.16
C ALA A 479 -4.80 0.38 -11.84
N ALA A 480 -3.48 0.24 -12.01
CA ALA A 480 -2.85 -0.91 -12.66
C ALA A 480 -2.92 -2.20 -11.83
N ILE A 481 -3.09 -2.13 -10.51
CA ILE A 481 -3.01 -3.30 -9.61
C ILE A 481 -4.35 -3.70 -8.98
N GLN A 482 -5.49 -3.20 -9.50
CA GLN A 482 -6.81 -3.65 -9.07
C GLN A 482 -7.03 -5.12 -9.42
N GLY A 483 -7.51 -5.91 -8.46
CA GLY A 483 -7.88 -7.29 -8.66
C GLY A 483 -9.12 -7.47 -9.55
N GLU A 484 -9.32 -8.66 -10.08
CA GLU A 484 -10.43 -8.99 -11.00
C GLU A 484 -11.80 -8.68 -10.41
N ASN A 485 -12.00 -9.02 -9.13
CA ASN A 485 -13.26 -8.82 -8.42
C ASN A 485 -13.49 -7.36 -7.99
N GLY A 486 -12.54 -6.46 -8.27
CA GLY A 486 -12.61 -5.05 -7.94
C GLY A 486 -11.91 -4.63 -6.66
N GLN A 487 -11.37 -5.57 -5.85
CA GLN A 487 -10.61 -5.25 -4.66
C GLN A 487 -9.16 -4.87 -5.00
N TRP A 488 -8.49 -4.28 -4.01
CA TRP A 488 -7.03 -4.18 -3.94
C TRP A 488 -6.53 -5.06 -2.80
N PHE A 489 -5.47 -5.80 -3.08
CA PHE A 489 -4.88 -6.72 -2.11
C PHE A 489 -3.89 -6.02 -1.19
N ASN A 490 -3.98 -6.32 0.10
CA ASN A 490 -2.94 -5.99 1.05
C ASN A 490 -1.79 -7.01 0.93
N ASN A 491 -0.64 -6.56 0.47
CA ASN A 491 0.52 -7.43 0.23
C ASN A 491 1.46 -7.54 1.44
N LEU A 492 1.24 -6.74 2.49
CA LEU A 492 2.11 -6.69 3.67
C LEU A 492 1.30 -6.29 4.91
N PRO A 493 0.56 -7.23 5.53
CA PRO A 493 -0.24 -6.92 6.71
C PRO A 493 0.61 -6.45 7.88
N ARG A 494 0.27 -5.29 8.45
CA ARG A 494 0.87 -4.71 9.65
C ARG A 494 -0.23 -4.19 10.58
N PRO A 495 -0.90 -5.06 11.33
CA PRO A 495 -1.99 -4.65 12.19
C PRO A 495 -1.59 -3.60 13.24
N PRO A 496 -2.47 -2.66 13.53
CA PRO A 496 -3.81 -2.48 12.97
C PRO A 496 -3.88 -1.57 11.73
N ILE A 497 -2.81 -0.94 11.28
CA ILE A 497 -2.85 0.10 10.24
C ILE A 497 -3.06 -0.48 8.84
N GLN A 498 -2.61 -1.69 8.61
CA GLN A 498 -2.61 -2.36 7.30
C GLN A 498 -3.15 -3.79 7.49
N THR A 499 -4.45 -3.91 7.79
CA THR A 499 -5.02 -5.18 8.24
C THR A 499 -5.66 -6.03 7.16
N GLY A 500 -6.02 -5.48 6.00
CA GLY A 500 -6.70 -6.31 5.02
C GLY A 500 -7.08 -5.59 3.74
N ASP A 501 -7.71 -6.36 2.86
CA ASP A 501 -8.10 -5.90 1.52
C ASP A 501 -9.21 -4.85 1.55
N ILE A 502 -10.06 -4.83 2.59
CA ILE A 502 -11.14 -3.84 2.72
C ILE A 502 -10.57 -2.43 2.89
N GLY A 503 -9.57 -2.26 3.79
CA GLY A 503 -8.90 -1.00 3.98
C GLY A 503 -8.12 -0.55 2.75
N ALA A 504 -7.37 -1.48 2.14
CA ALA A 504 -6.66 -1.24 0.89
C ALA A 504 -7.62 -0.74 -0.22
N THR A 505 -8.75 -1.43 -0.39
CA THR A 505 -9.76 -1.08 -1.40
C THR A 505 -10.41 0.27 -1.11
N ALA A 506 -10.74 0.57 0.15
CA ALA A 506 -11.32 1.85 0.53
C ALA A 506 -10.39 3.03 0.23
N LEU A 507 -9.11 2.91 0.59
CA LEU A 507 -8.10 3.95 0.32
C LEU A 507 -7.86 4.13 -1.18
N ALA A 508 -7.79 3.03 -1.96
CA ALA A 508 -7.66 3.12 -3.41
C ALA A 508 -8.87 3.80 -4.06
N VAL A 509 -10.09 3.48 -3.61
CA VAL A 509 -11.32 4.18 -4.06
C VAL A 509 -11.23 5.67 -3.78
N HIS A 510 -10.84 6.07 -2.55
CA HIS A 510 -10.64 7.48 -2.20
C HIS A 510 -9.66 8.16 -3.14
N ALA A 511 -8.51 7.53 -3.39
CA ALA A 511 -7.46 8.04 -4.25
C ALA A 511 -7.94 8.27 -5.70
N LEU A 512 -8.58 7.24 -6.31
CA LEU A 512 -9.08 7.32 -7.67
C LEU A 512 -10.21 8.35 -7.86
N GLN A 513 -11.03 8.56 -6.83
CA GLN A 513 -12.09 9.58 -6.86
C GLN A 513 -11.55 11.00 -6.69
N ARG A 514 -10.54 11.17 -5.85
CA ARG A 514 -10.01 12.50 -5.50
C ARG A 514 -9.01 13.02 -6.53
N TYR A 515 -8.23 12.13 -7.16
CA TYR A 515 -7.14 12.46 -8.09
C TYR A 515 -7.28 11.74 -9.43
N PRO A 516 -8.46 11.76 -10.10
CA PRO A 516 -8.62 11.03 -11.36
C PRO A 516 -7.78 11.67 -12.47
N LEU A 517 -7.13 10.85 -13.28
CA LEU A 517 -6.47 11.33 -14.51
C LEU A 517 -7.54 11.89 -15.47
N PRO A 518 -7.41 13.14 -15.93
CA PRO A 518 -8.48 13.79 -16.69
C PRO A 518 -8.94 13.02 -17.94
N GLY A 519 -8.00 12.47 -18.72
CA GLY A 519 -8.30 11.71 -19.94
C GLY A 519 -8.80 10.28 -19.68
N ARG A 520 -8.73 9.77 -18.42
CA ARG A 520 -9.10 8.39 -18.03
C ARG A 520 -10.24 8.31 -17.01
N LYS A 521 -10.99 9.39 -16.83
CA LYS A 521 -12.09 9.45 -15.84
C LYS A 521 -13.09 8.31 -15.96
N THR A 522 -13.47 7.94 -17.19
CA THR A 522 -14.41 6.83 -17.44
C THR A 522 -13.85 5.48 -17.01
N GLU A 523 -12.56 5.25 -17.20
CA GLU A 523 -11.88 4.03 -16.76
C GLU A 523 -11.87 3.94 -15.23
N PHE A 524 -11.46 5.02 -14.57
CA PHE A 524 -11.43 5.09 -13.11
C PHE A 524 -12.83 4.94 -12.49
N ALA A 525 -13.86 5.53 -13.11
CA ALA A 525 -15.24 5.33 -12.67
C ALA A 525 -15.68 3.87 -12.72
N LYS A 526 -15.27 3.11 -13.77
CA LYS A 526 -15.53 1.67 -13.84
C LYS A 526 -14.78 0.88 -12.77
N GLN A 527 -13.55 1.27 -12.46
CA GLN A 527 -12.75 0.63 -11.39
C GLN A 527 -13.38 0.86 -10.02
N VAL A 528 -13.80 2.10 -9.73
CA VAL A 528 -14.51 2.46 -8.51
C VAL A 528 -15.83 1.70 -8.40
N GLU A 529 -16.57 1.53 -9.51
CA GLU A 529 -17.82 0.77 -9.52
C GLU A 529 -17.61 -0.71 -9.18
N ARG A 530 -16.57 -1.36 -9.74
CA ARG A 530 -16.24 -2.74 -9.37
C ARG A 530 -15.85 -2.86 -7.89
N ALA A 531 -15.06 -1.90 -7.38
CA ALA A 531 -14.69 -1.85 -5.97
C ALA A 531 -15.91 -1.65 -5.06
N ARG A 532 -16.84 -0.80 -5.46
CA ARG A 532 -18.11 -0.56 -4.75
C ARG A 532 -18.92 -1.85 -4.63
N GLN A 533 -19.05 -2.60 -5.73
CA GLN A 533 -19.74 -3.89 -5.73
C GLN A 533 -19.06 -4.89 -4.81
N TRP A 534 -17.74 -4.97 -4.85
CA TRP A 534 -16.97 -5.85 -3.96
C TRP A 534 -17.14 -5.46 -2.49
N LEU A 535 -17.03 -4.15 -2.16
CA LEU A 535 -17.21 -3.65 -0.79
C LEU A 535 -18.60 -3.95 -0.22
N TRP A 536 -19.65 -3.99 -1.03
CA TRP A 536 -20.99 -4.39 -0.59
C TRP A 536 -21.09 -5.88 -0.25
N ASN A 537 -20.33 -6.74 -0.91
CA ASN A 537 -20.42 -8.19 -0.79
C ASN A 537 -19.45 -8.81 0.21
N VAL A 538 -18.36 -8.10 0.53
CA VAL A 538 -17.36 -8.60 1.47
C VAL A 538 -17.86 -8.50 2.92
N LYS A 539 -17.52 -9.51 3.74
CA LYS A 539 -17.87 -9.54 5.16
C LYS A 539 -16.68 -9.07 6.00
N PRO A 540 -16.80 -7.95 6.72
CA PRO A 540 -15.73 -7.46 7.59
C PRO A 540 -15.61 -8.33 8.85
N GLN A 541 -14.39 -8.66 9.25
CA GLN A 541 -14.11 -9.55 10.39
C GLN A 541 -13.84 -8.78 11.71
N ASN A 542 -13.44 -7.51 11.61
CA ASN A 542 -13.11 -6.66 12.76
C ASN A 542 -13.62 -5.22 12.56
N ASN A 543 -13.47 -4.39 13.59
CA ASN A 543 -14.01 -3.03 13.58
C ASN A 543 -13.30 -2.11 12.59
N GLU A 544 -12.01 -2.32 12.34
CA GLU A 544 -11.27 -1.56 11.32
C GLU A 544 -11.82 -1.84 9.92
N ALA A 545 -12.02 -3.11 9.60
CA ALA A 545 -12.61 -3.52 8.33
C ALA A 545 -14.04 -2.96 8.14
N ARG A 546 -14.88 -2.94 9.23
CA ARG A 546 -16.21 -2.30 9.19
C ARG A 546 -16.14 -0.80 8.94
N ALA A 547 -15.20 -0.12 9.61
CA ALA A 547 -15.00 1.32 9.42
C ALA A 547 -14.55 1.64 8.00
N TYR A 548 -13.60 0.90 7.45
CA TYR A 548 -13.16 1.08 6.06
C TYR A 548 -14.22 0.69 5.03
N GLN A 549 -15.02 -0.35 5.27
CA GLN A 549 -16.14 -0.69 4.40
C GLN A 549 -17.13 0.49 4.29
N LEU A 550 -17.47 1.08 5.42
CA LEU A 550 -18.35 2.25 5.49
C LEU A 550 -17.76 3.46 4.76
N LEU A 551 -16.48 3.77 5.01
CA LEU A 551 -15.76 4.86 4.35
C LEU A 551 -15.61 4.61 2.84
N GLY A 552 -15.19 3.42 2.44
CA GLY A 552 -14.95 3.08 1.04
C GLY A 552 -16.21 3.19 0.20
N LEU A 553 -17.35 2.73 0.71
CA LEU A 553 -18.64 2.88 0.05
C LEU A 553 -19.10 4.35 -0.02
N ALA A 554 -18.87 5.13 1.03
CA ALA A 554 -19.16 6.56 1.02
C ALA A 554 -18.28 7.30 0.01
N TRP A 555 -16.99 6.98 -0.04
CA TRP A 555 -16.05 7.56 -1.03
C TRP A 555 -16.37 7.11 -2.46
N ALA A 556 -16.94 5.90 -2.64
CA ALA A 556 -17.47 5.45 -3.93
C ALA A 556 -18.76 6.15 -4.35
N GLY A 557 -19.28 7.07 -3.53
CA GLY A 557 -20.47 7.88 -3.84
C GLY A 557 -21.80 7.29 -3.36
N GLU A 558 -21.78 6.28 -2.51
CA GLU A 558 -23.03 5.76 -1.92
C GLU A 558 -23.67 6.79 -0.96
N PRO A 559 -24.97 7.05 -1.08
CA PRO A 559 -25.63 8.00 -0.21
C PRO A 559 -25.71 7.47 1.23
N ALA A 560 -25.50 8.36 2.21
CA ALA A 560 -25.48 8.03 3.64
C ALA A 560 -26.70 7.22 4.12
N ARG A 561 -27.90 7.44 3.52
CA ARG A 561 -29.12 6.67 3.86
C ARG A 561 -28.98 5.16 3.57
N LYS A 562 -28.26 4.78 2.52
CA LYS A 562 -28.01 3.37 2.21
C LYS A 562 -26.96 2.75 3.14
N LEU A 563 -26.10 3.56 3.73
CA LEU A 563 -25.00 3.12 4.60
C LEU A 563 -25.43 2.94 6.06
N GLN A 564 -26.68 3.32 6.41
CA GLN A 564 -27.17 3.21 7.80
C GLN A 564 -27.07 1.79 8.37
N PRO A 565 -27.39 0.68 7.64
CA PRO A 565 -27.24 -0.67 8.20
C PRO A 565 -25.77 -0.99 8.59
N LEU A 566 -24.80 -0.57 7.79
CA LEU A 566 -23.36 -0.76 8.10
C LEU A 566 -22.94 0.09 9.30
N ALA A 567 -23.43 1.31 9.39
CA ALA A 567 -23.19 2.18 10.53
C ALA A 567 -23.78 1.58 11.83
N GLN A 568 -25.00 1.02 11.79
CA GLN A 568 -25.58 0.32 12.93
C GLN A 568 -24.79 -0.92 13.31
N ALA A 569 -24.29 -1.68 12.34
CA ALA A 569 -23.42 -2.84 12.61
C ALA A 569 -22.11 -2.42 13.31
N LEU A 570 -21.53 -1.26 12.93
CA LEU A 570 -20.35 -0.72 13.61
C LEU A 570 -20.70 -0.21 15.01
N LEU A 571 -21.85 0.45 15.20
CA LEU A 571 -22.34 0.90 16.50
C LEU A 571 -22.63 -0.27 17.46
N ALA A 572 -23.09 -1.41 16.96
CA ALA A 572 -23.35 -2.60 17.76
C ALA A 572 -22.08 -3.19 18.42
N GLU A 573 -20.92 -2.88 17.88
CA GLU A 573 -19.61 -3.29 18.43
C GLU A 573 -19.06 -2.30 19.48
N GLN A 574 -19.77 -1.21 19.79
CA GLN A 574 -19.35 -0.23 20.78
C GLN A 574 -19.43 -0.80 22.19
N HIS A 575 -18.34 -0.72 22.93
CA HIS A 575 -18.29 -1.18 24.31
C HIS A 575 -19.04 -0.25 25.28
N THR A 576 -19.25 -0.73 26.51
CA THR A 576 -19.95 0.02 27.57
C THR A 576 -19.22 1.31 27.96
N ASP A 577 -17.89 1.36 27.82
CA ASP A 577 -17.07 2.56 28.06
C ASP A 577 -17.17 3.61 26.96
N GLY A 578 -17.90 3.33 25.87
CA GLY A 578 -18.09 4.22 24.73
C GLY A 578 -17.04 4.08 23.62
N GLY A 579 -15.99 3.29 23.82
CA GLY A 579 -14.96 3.05 22.83
C GLY A 579 -15.21 1.81 21.95
N TRP A 580 -14.31 1.59 21.01
CA TRP A 580 -14.21 0.37 20.21
C TRP A 580 -12.84 -0.27 20.41
N SER A 581 -12.79 -1.58 20.31
CA SER A 581 -11.55 -2.34 20.27
C SER A 581 -11.13 -2.67 18.85
N GLN A 582 -9.84 -2.90 18.64
CA GLN A 582 -9.30 -3.32 17.34
C GLN A 582 -9.78 -4.72 16.96
N LEU A 583 -9.77 -5.65 17.91
CA LEU A 583 -10.27 -7.02 17.76
C LEU A 583 -11.29 -7.32 18.85
N PRO A 584 -12.27 -8.20 18.58
CA PRO A 584 -13.15 -8.69 19.64
C PRO A 584 -12.34 -9.32 20.77
N GLY A 585 -12.73 -9.07 22.02
CA GLY A 585 -12.01 -9.54 23.23
C GLY A 585 -10.86 -8.65 23.69
N LEU A 586 -10.48 -7.63 22.94
CA LEU A 586 -9.57 -6.57 23.40
C LEU A 586 -10.36 -5.44 24.10
N LYS A 587 -9.64 -4.67 24.91
CA LYS A 587 -10.19 -3.42 25.49
C LYS A 587 -10.30 -2.35 24.41
N SER A 588 -11.20 -1.39 24.66
CA SER A 588 -11.30 -0.18 23.83
C SER A 588 -9.97 0.57 23.80
N ASP A 589 -9.65 1.12 22.63
CA ASP A 589 -8.47 1.96 22.44
C ASP A 589 -8.76 3.14 21.51
N ALA A 590 -7.87 4.12 21.52
CA ALA A 590 -8.06 5.35 20.76
C ALA A 590 -7.89 5.17 19.24
N TYR A 591 -7.14 4.16 18.78
CA TYR A 591 -7.01 3.85 17.36
C TYR A 591 -8.35 3.37 16.79
N ALA A 592 -8.91 2.32 17.36
CA ALA A 592 -10.17 1.76 16.90
C ALA A 592 -11.34 2.72 17.11
N THR A 593 -11.38 3.44 18.25
CA THR A 593 -12.43 4.42 18.52
C THR A 593 -12.36 5.61 17.59
N GLY A 594 -11.17 6.18 17.37
CA GLY A 594 -10.98 7.29 16.45
C GLY A 594 -11.41 6.94 15.03
N HIS A 595 -10.99 5.76 14.55
CA HIS A 595 -11.35 5.28 13.21
C HIS A 595 -12.86 5.02 13.07
N ALA A 596 -13.49 4.37 14.07
CA ALA A 596 -14.94 4.10 14.07
C ALA A 596 -15.76 5.42 14.07
N VAL A 597 -15.42 6.36 14.96
CA VAL A 597 -16.10 7.67 15.03
C VAL A 597 -15.93 8.45 13.74
N TYR A 598 -14.72 8.48 13.16
CA TYR A 598 -14.48 9.13 11.87
C TYR A 598 -15.34 8.50 10.76
N ALA A 599 -15.41 7.17 10.70
CA ALA A 599 -16.22 6.46 9.71
C ALA A 599 -17.72 6.74 9.87
N LEU A 600 -18.25 6.75 11.09
CA LEU A 600 -19.65 7.07 11.36
C LEU A 600 -20.00 8.50 10.96
N ARG A 601 -19.11 9.46 11.23
CA ARG A 601 -19.33 10.87 10.91
C ARG A 601 -19.17 11.16 9.41
N VAL A 602 -18.09 10.71 8.80
CA VAL A 602 -17.78 10.97 7.38
C VAL A 602 -18.58 10.05 6.46
N GLY A 603 -18.60 8.75 6.74
CA GLY A 603 -19.26 7.74 5.92
C GLY A 603 -20.78 7.78 6.04
N ALA A 604 -21.33 7.62 7.25
CA ALA A 604 -22.77 7.60 7.47
C ALA A 604 -23.38 8.98 7.70
N GLY A 605 -22.57 10.04 7.81
CA GLY A 605 -23.02 11.41 8.03
C GLY A 605 -23.67 11.64 9.39
N MET A 606 -23.30 10.86 10.40
CA MET A 606 -23.85 11.00 11.75
C MET A 606 -23.33 12.26 12.43
N LYS A 607 -24.22 12.97 13.13
CA LYS A 607 -23.86 14.16 13.91
C LYS A 607 -23.10 13.77 15.18
N SER A 608 -22.32 14.70 15.74
CA SER A 608 -21.64 14.52 17.04
C SER A 608 -22.63 14.26 18.18
N SER A 609 -23.85 14.77 18.07
CA SER A 609 -24.93 14.58 19.06
C SER A 609 -25.61 13.21 18.98
N HIS A 610 -25.27 12.34 18.00
CA HIS A 610 -25.75 10.96 17.98
C HIS A 610 -25.14 10.19 19.14
N VAL A 611 -25.98 9.52 19.93
CA VAL A 611 -25.60 8.91 21.22
C VAL A 611 -24.33 8.05 21.12
N GLY A 612 -24.21 7.19 20.11
CA GLY A 612 -23.02 6.34 19.95
C GLY A 612 -21.78 7.14 19.54
N VAL A 613 -21.94 8.16 18.69
CA VAL A 613 -20.84 9.05 18.28
C VAL A 613 -20.37 9.87 19.49
N GLU A 614 -21.30 10.45 20.24
CA GLU A 614 -20.97 11.24 21.44
C GLU A 614 -20.21 10.42 22.48
N ARG A 615 -20.65 9.18 22.75
CA ARG A 615 -19.94 8.26 23.64
C ARG A 615 -18.51 8.00 23.17
N GLY A 616 -18.29 7.79 21.86
CA GLY A 616 -16.96 7.61 21.29
C GLY A 616 -16.08 8.85 21.41
N LEU A 617 -16.62 10.04 21.15
CA LEU A 617 -15.91 11.30 21.35
C LEU A 617 -15.54 11.52 22.82
N ARG A 618 -16.45 11.21 23.76
CA ARG A 618 -16.17 11.25 25.22
C ARG A 618 -15.06 10.29 25.61
N PHE A 619 -15.07 9.07 25.08
CA PHE A 619 -13.99 8.10 25.31
C PHE A 619 -12.64 8.67 24.86
N LEU A 620 -12.55 9.25 23.67
CA LEU A 620 -11.30 9.88 23.19
C LEU A 620 -10.86 11.01 24.13
N LEU A 621 -11.75 11.91 24.49
CA LEU A 621 -11.43 13.02 25.39
C LEU A 621 -11.01 12.57 26.79
N ALA A 622 -11.64 11.51 27.32
CA ALA A 622 -11.33 10.94 28.64
C ALA A 622 -9.99 10.19 28.68
N THR A 623 -9.56 9.63 27.55
CA THR A 623 -8.35 8.81 27.46
C THR A 623 -7.12 9.55 26.93
N GLN A 624 -7.25 10.83 26.59
CA GLN A 624 -6.11 11.66 26.16
C GLN A 624 -5.12 11.86 27.32
N LEU A 625 -3.84 11.64 27.07
CA LEU A 625 -2.76 11.83 28.03
C LEU A 625 -2.41 13.32 28.22
N GLU A 626 -1.60 13.62 29.27
CA GLU A 626 -1.15 14.99 29.57
C GLU A 626 -0.39 15.63 28.42
N ASP A 627 0.45 14.83 27.74
CA ASP A 627 1.25 15.26 26.59
C ASP A 627 0.43 15.46 25.31
N GLY A 628 -0.88 15.31 25.38
CA GLY A 628 -1.80 15.48 24.25
C GLY A 628 -1.96 14.24 23.36
N THR A 629 -1.25 13.16 23.63
CA THR A 629 -1.29 11.94 22.83
C THR A 629 -2.26 10.90 23.37
N TRP A 630 -2.44 9.80 22.62
CA TRP A 630 -3.14 8.59 23.05
C TRP A 630 -2.21 7.41 22.96
N TYR A 631 -2.13 6.64 24.04
CA TYR A 631 -1.36 5.40 24.08
C TYR A 631 -2.17 4.25 23.47
N VAL A 632 -1.53 3.49 22.59
CA VAL A 632 -2.02 2.21 22.07
C VAL A 632 -0.87 1.21 22.02
N ARG A 633 -1.13 -0.02 22.48
CA ARG A 633 -0.15 -1.10 22.44
C ARG A 633 -0.04 -1.69 21.03
N ARG A 634 1.19 -1.90 20.54
CA ARG A 634 1.43 -2.57 19.26
C ARG A 634 1.00 -4.04 19.29
N ARG A 635 0.42 -4.51 18.20
CA ARG A 635 0.09 -5.90 17.93
C ARG A 635 0.84 -6.47 16.74
N ALA A 636 1.31 -5.60 15.86
CA ALA A 636 2.06 -6.00 14.69
C ALA A 636 3.34 -6.72 15.07
N PHE A 637 3.67 -7.61 14.19
CA PHE A 637 4.97 -8.24 14.09
C PHE A 637 6.05 -7.18 13.84
N PRO A 638 7.23 -7.26 14.50
CA PRO A 638 8.31 -6.33 14.27
C PRO A 638 9.00 -6.62 12.92
N PHE A 639 8.70 -5.81 11.92
CA PHE A 639 9.40 -5.85 10.62
C PHE A 639 10.61 -4.96 10.54
N GLN A 640 10.71 -3.99 11.43
CA GLN A 640 11.72 -2.94 11.38
C GLN A 640 12.20 -2.65 12.79
N PRO A 641 13.48 -2.26 12.95
CA PRO A 641 13.98 -1.79 14.22
C PRO A 641 13.11 -0.65 14.77
N THR A 642 12.92 -0.62 16.08
CA THR A 642 12.23 0.49 16.73
C THR A 642 13.12 1.72 16.65
N MET A 643 12.73 2.71 15.87
CA MET A 643 13.45 3.97 15.74
C MET A 643 12.90 4.99 16.72
N ASN A 644 13.78 5.83 17.28
CA ASN A 644 13.35 6.95 18.10
C ASN A 644 12.80 8.07 17.20
N SER A 645 11.49 8.06 17.01
CA SER A 645 10.78 9.07 16.22
C SER A 645 10.51 10.37 16.98
N GLY A 646 10.93 10.45 18.24
CA GLY A 646 10.58 11.56 19.14
C GLY A 646 9.13 11.56 19.63
N PHE A 647 8.30 10.59 19.22
CA PHE A 647 6.96 10.41 19.75
C PHE A 647 7.00 9.64 21.08
N PRO A 648 6.16 9.97 22.06
CA PRO A 648 6.07 9.22 23.31
C PRO A 648 5.78 7.74 23.12
N HIS A 649 5.95 6.95 24.20
CA HIS A 649 5.55 5.55 24.31
C HIS A 649 6.52 4.51 23.74
N GLY A 650 7.80 4.86 23.54
CA GLY A 650 8.87 3.92 23.26
C GLY A 650 8.57 3.00 22.05
N ARG A 651 8.56 1.68 22.29
CA ARG A 651 8.28 0.67 21.24
C ARG A 651 6.88 0.75 20.63
N ASP A 652 5.93 1.38 21.33
CA ASP A 652 4.54 1.58 20.86
C ASP A 652 4.32 2.96 20.22
N SER A 653 5.37 3.74 20.03
CA SER A 653 5.31 5.12 19.51
C SER A 653 4.61 5.21 18.14
N TRP A 654 4.90 4.29 17.23
CA TRP A 654 4.35 4.30 15.89
C TRP A 654 2.82 4.07 15.86
N ILE A 655 2.30 3.14 16.66
CA ILE A 655 0.85 2.90 16.74
C ILE A 655 0.15 3.98 17.56
N SER A 656 0.80 4.52 18.58
CA SER A 656 0.29 5.65 19.35
C SER A 656 0.22 6.93 18.52
N ALA A 657 1.16 7.16 17.59
CA ALA A 657 1.08 8.26 16.62
C ALA A 657 -0.12 8.09 15.67
N ALA A 658 -0.34 6.87 15.15
CA ALA A 658 -1.51 6.57 14.34
C ALA A 658 -2.83 6.73 15.12
N ALA A 659 -2.87 6.27 16.38
CA ALA A 659 -4.03 6.41 17.24
C ALA A 659 -4.34 7.90 17.53
N THR A 660 -3.31 8.69 17.82
CA THR A 660 -3.43 10.13 18.02
C THR A 660 -3.96 10.81 16.75
N SER A 661 -3.48 10.38 15.58
CA SER A 661 -3.95 10.90 14.29
C SER A 661 -5.44 10.57 14.04
N TRP A 662 -5.87 9.32 14.27
CA TRP A 662 -7.27 8.94 14.13
C TRP A 662 -8.18 9.65 15.15
N ALA A 663 -7.72 9.83 16.38
CA ALA A 663 -8.45 10.61 17.38
C ALA A 663 -8.63 12.07 16.94
N VAL A 664 -7.57 12.71 16.44
CA VAL A 664 -7.64 14.08 15.90
C VAL A 664 -8.55 14.15 14.67
N LEU A 665 -8.44 13.20 13.73
CA LEU A 665 -9.33 13.12 12.57
C LEU A 665 -10.80 13.03 13.00
N ALA A 666 -11.14 12.15 13.95
CA ALA A 666 -12.49 11.97 14.48
C ALA A 666 -13.04 13.23 15.15
N LEU A 667 -12.21 13.89 15.98
CA LEU A 667 -12.56 15.13 16.68
C LEU A 667 -12.70 16.32 15.70
N SER A 668 -11.98 16.32 14.59
CA SER A 668 -11.91 17.41 13.60
C SER A 668 -12.98 17.35 12.51
N VAL A 669 -13.86 16.35 12.48
CA VAL A 669 -14.97 16.33 11.50
C VAL A 669 -15.94 17.47 11.80
N PRO A 670 -16.26 18.39 10.86
CA PRO A 670 -17.20 19.48 11.10
C PRO A 670 -18.64 18.98 11.20
N GLU A 671 -19.51 19.75 11.86
CA GLU A 671 -20.96 19.51 11.82
C GLU A 671 -21.52 19.86 10.44
N ARG A 672 -22.44 19.08 9.91
CA ARG A 672 -22.97 19.20 8.54
C ARG A 672 -23.79 20.47 8.24
N ASN A 673 -23.89 21.43 9.16
CA ASN A 673 -24.51 22.74 8.87
C ASN A 673 -23.53 23.76 8.26
N GLU A 674 -22.23 23.47 8.28
CA GLU A 674 -21.22 24.24 7.55
C GLU A 674 -20.90 23.47 6.28
N THR A 675 -21.35 24.00 5.16
CA THR A 675 -21.25 23.42 3.82
C THR A 675 -19.79 23.26 3.41
N ILE A 676 -19.12 22.21 3.87
CA ILE A 676 -17.97 21.69 3.14
C ILE A 676 -18.54 20.71 2.11
N ALA A 677 -19.01 21.25 1.02
CA ALA A 677 -19.09 20.50 -0.21
C ALA A 677 -17.66 19.99 -0.49
N PHE A 678 -17.42 18.70 -0.34
CA PHE A 678 -16.34 18.07 -1.08
C PHE A 678 -16.65 18.41 -2.54
N LYS A 679 -16.04 19.49 -3.06
CA LYS A 679 -16.19 19.84 -4.46
C LYS A 679 -15.77 18.61 -5.26
N ARG A 680 -16.77 18.05 -5.96
CA ARG A 680 -16.65 16.94 -6.91
C ARG A 680 -15.63 17.25 -7.99
#